data_93ff3a87c481e605d2d968b48f95be75
#
_entry.id   93ff3a87c481e605d2d968b48f95be75
#
_cell.length_a   1.000
_cell.length_b   1.000
_cell.length_c   1.000
_cell.angle_alpha   90.00
_cell.angle_beta   90.00
_cell.angle_gamma   90.00
#
_symmetry.space_group_name_H-M   'P 1'
#
loop_
_entity.id
_entity.type
_entity.pdbx_description
1 polymer ?
#
loop_
_entity_poly.entity_id
_entity_poly.type
_entity_poly.pdbx_seq_one_letter_code
_entity_poly.pdbx_strand_id
1 'polypeptide(L)'
;MHKSNKPIWQPSDQRIAHANVTRFMDNLDQQGVFEQKLKNYTELHQWSVGQPESFWHNVWQFCGMVGSQDCINRVESKHIKTQGESRWQQPKSNRDAVWFPTAQVNYAENLLHSAKALPNELAIWFENERGKQQSYTWQTLCEEVSSVQQWLVECGVQQGDVVAAYTPYLPQTVIAMLATTSLGAIWTSTSPDFGVESVIERFGQVKPKVLFTCDGYTFNGKMFDMTDKNREIIDHLNELKQVCQIGYLKNNDFEHDVSLQSWHSIINQYQPKPLRFTRVGFNEPLFVLYSSGTTGKPKCIVHSVGGTTINHLKEHQLHCDVKPRDRVFYYTTCGWMMWNWHVSALASGACLVIFDGSPVYPQPNVLWDLAQRADVSLFGTSAKYLEAIEKVELSPIDSHSLPHLRTLCSTGSVLYPEQFYYVYKHIKQDLHLASISGGTDICGCFVLGNPISPVYRGECQQAGLGVDIKVFNSSGHKVDHERGELVCTNSLPNFPVGFWNDTGERYHSTYWDKFDNVWHHGDEVAQSAHGGYLFYGRGDTTLNPGGVRIGTAEIYQQVNTIEGIVDSIAVGKDIDRNEQIWLFVQLQQDVSLDETLLTAIRSKLKSSCSPRHVPSQIFAISDVPKTRSGKLVELAVKQVVNGKDVENLGAIANAEVLEEIKRVVSL
;
A
#
# COMPACT_ATOMS: atom_id res chain seq x y z
N MET A 1 -29.74 5.19 0.08
CA MET A 1 -28.83 4.39 0.94
C MET A 1 -29.62 3.24 1.55
N HIS A 2 -29.41 2.01 1.07
CA HIS A 2 -30.06 0.84 1.68
C HIS A 2 -29.38 0.54 3.01
N LYS A 3 -30.07 0.88 4.08
CA LYS A 3 -29.72 0.50 5.45
C LYS A 3 -29.92 -1.02 5.63
N SER A 4 -28.97 -1.83 5.19
CA SER A 4 -28.87 -3.16 5.73
C SER A 4 -28.23 -3.02 7.10
N ASN A 5 -29.03 -3.03 8.13
CA ASN A 5 -28.61 -2.93 9.53
C ASN A 5 -27.92 -4.21 10.02
N LYS A 6 -27.70 -5.18 9.12
CA LYS A 6 -27.11 -6.48 9.45
C LYS A 6 -25.71 -6.59 8.85
N PRO A 7 -24.74 -7.07 9.64
CA PRO A 7 -23.41 -7.39 9.11
C PRO A 7 -23.50 -8.50 8.06
N ILE A 8 -22.60 -8.43 7.07
CA ILE A 8 -22.49 -9.48 6.05
C ILE A 8 -21.66 -10.66 6.57
N TRP A 9 -20.80 -10.43 7.55
CA TRP A 9 -20.03 -11.45 8.24
C TRP A 9 -19.81 -11.06 9.71
N GLN A 10 -19.73 -12.07 10.58
CA GLN A 10 -19.36 -11.92 11.99
C GLN A 10 -18.33 -12.97 12.38
N PRO A 11 -17.30 -12.60 13.17
CA PRO A 11 -16.36 -13.58 13.70
C PRO A 11 -17.05 -14.52 14.68
N SER A 12 -16.66 -15.79 14.65
CA SER A 12 -17.08 -16.75 15.69
C SER A 12 -16.39 -16.44 17.03
N ASP A 13 -16.99 -16.90 18.15
CA ASP A 13 -16.39 -16.77 19.47
C ASP A 13 -14.99 -17.39 19.54
N GLN A 14 -14.78 -18.49 18.86
CA GLN A 14 -13.48 -19.15 18.75
C GLN A 14 -12.47 -18.24 18.04
N ARG A 15 -12.87 -17.57 16.95
CA ARG A 15 -12.01 -16.64 16.22
C ARG A 15 -11.65 -15.44 17.08
N ILE A 16 -12.62 -14.87 17.78
CA ILE A 16 -12.39 -13.77 18.73
C ILE A 16 -11.40 -14.18 19.81
N ALA A 17 -11.61 -15.32 20.46
CA ALA A 17 -10.76 -15.80 21.55
C ALA A 17 -9.30 -16.06 21.13
N HIS A 18 -9.05 -16.45 19.86
CA HIS A 18 -7.72 -16.75 19.34
C HIS A 18 -7.06 -15.59 18.59
N ALA A 19 -7.75 -14.46 18.42
CA ALA A 19 -7.21 -13.31 17.69
C ALA A 19 -6.07 -12.64 18.48
N ASN A 20 -5.04 -12.19 17.76
CA ASN A 20 -3.91 -11.49 18.38
C ASN A 20 -4.35 -10.20 19.10
N VAL A 21 -5.36 -9.49 18.57
CA VAL A 21 -5.88 -8.28 19.23
C VAL A 21 -6.56 -8.61 20.57
N THR A 22 -7.23 -9.76 20.69
CA THR A 22 -7.75 -10.24 21.98
C THR A 22 -6.62 -10.58 22.95
N ARG A 23 -5.61 -11.31 22.45
CA ARG A 23 -4.41 -11.61 23.25
C ARG A 23 -3.67 -10.34 23.70
N PHE A 24 -3.66 -9.31 22.87
CA PHE A 24 -3.09 -8.01 23.22
C PHE A 24 -3.89 -7.36 24.36
N MET A 25 -5.22 -7.34 24.29
CA MET A 25 -6.07 -6.84 25.39
C MET A 25 -5.86 -7.65 26.68
N ASP A 26 -5.78 -8.98 26.60
CA ASP A 26 -5.52 -9.84 27.74
C ASP A 26 -4.12 -9.59 28.37
N ASN A 27 -3.12 -9.32 27.52
CA ASN A 27 -1.78 -8.98 27.98
C ASN A 27 -1.75 -7.64 28.73
N LEU A 28 -2.47 -6.63 28.22
CA LEU A 28 -2.61 -5.32 28.88
C LEU A 28 -3.30 -5.45 30.26
N ASP A 29 -4.33 -6.29 30.34
CA ASP A 29 -5.04 -6.59 31.59
C ASP A 29 -4.12 -7.27 32.61
N GLN A 30 -3.37 -8.30 32.19
CA GLN A 30 -2.39 -9.00 33.04
C GLN A 30 -1.27 -8.09 33.56
N GLN A 31 -0.88 -7.10 32.78
CA GLN A 31 0.11 -6.09 33.17
C GLN A 31 -0.46 -5.02 34.11
N GLY A 32 -1.78 -5.01 34.31
CA GLY A 32 -2.45 -4.02 35.16
C GLY A 32 -2.43 -2.61 34.55
N VAL A 33 -2.45 -2.51 33.23
CA VAL A 33 -2.50 -1.21 32.52
C VAL A 33 -3.81 -0.49 32.79
N PHE A 34 -4.88 -1.25 33.09
CA PHE A 34 -6.22 -0.75 33.37
C PHE A 34 -6.72 -1.20 34.73
N GLU A 35 -7.55 -0.37 35.36
CA GLU A 35 -8.30 -0.77 36.56
C GLU A 35 -9.43 -1.76 36.22
N GLN A 36 -9.98 -1.69 35.01
CA GLN A 36 -11.01 -2.60 34.50
C GLN A 36 -10.61 -3.10 33.11
N LYS A 37 -10.79 -4.40 32.87
CA LYS A 37 -10.50 -5.05 31.60
C LYS A 37 -11.26 -4.39 30.45
N LEU A 38 -10.57 -4.15 29.34
CA LEU A 38 -11.17 -3.67 28.09
C LEU A 38 -12.14 -4.71 27.53
N LYS A 39 -13.32 -4.26 27.09
CA LYS A 39 -14.42 -5.13 26.65
C LYS A 39 -14.42 -5.36 25.13
N ASN A 40 -13.94 -4.41 24.38
CA ASN A 40 -14.06 -4.42 22.93
C ASN A 40 -13.00 -3.55 22.25
N TYR A 41 -12.99 -3.61 20.93
CA TYR A 41 -12.05 -2.83 20.11
C TYR A 41 -12.24 -1.31 20.27
N THR A 42 -13.44 -0.82 20.44
CA THR A 42 -13.71 0.63 20.58
C THR A 42 -13.01 1.19 21.83
N GLU A 43 -13.10 0.49 22.96
CA GLU A 43 -12.39 0.87 24.18
C GLU A 43 -10.87 0.81 24.00
N LEU A 44 -10.37 -0.25 23.35
CA LEU A 44 -8.95 -0.38 23.00
C LEU A 44 -8.48 0.77 22.11
N HIS A 45 -9.24 1.10 21.08
CA HIS A 45 -8.93 2.20 20.16
C HIS A 45 -8.90 3.55 20.90
N GLN A 46 -9.93 3.85 21.70
CA GLN A 46 -9.97 5.08 22.50
C GLN A 46 -8.74 5.23 23.40
N TRP A 47 -8.36 4.14 24.08
CA TRP A 47 -7.14 4.15 24.88
C TRP A 47 -5.88 4.34 24.03
N SER A 48 -5.78 3.66 22.90
CA SER A 48 -4.61 3.74 22.00
C SER A 48 -4.34 5.15 21.49
N VAL A 49 -5.42 5.93 21.29
CA VAL A 49 -5.37 7.33 20.89
C VAL A 49 -5.14 8.26 22.08
N GLY A 50 -5.84 7.99 23.20
CA GLY A 50 -5.78 8.84 24.40
C GLY A 50 -4.47 8.70 25.18
N GLN A 51 -3.77 7.57 25.05
CA GLN A 51 -2.49 7.29 25.73
C GLN A 51 -1.46 6.73 24.73
N PRO A 52 -1.03 7.51 23.73
CA PRO A 52 -0.24 7.01 22.61
C PRO A 52 1.14 6.48 23.05
N GLU A 53 1.80 7.07 24.03
CA GLU A 53 3.08 6.57 24.55
C GLU A 53 2.93 5.15 25.11
N SER A 54 1.93 4.94 25.98
CA SER A 54 1.66 3.63 26.58
C SER A 54 1.27 2.63 25.51
N PHE A 55 0.43 3.02 24.55
CA PHE A 55 0.00 2.17 23.46
C PHE A 55 1.18 1.68 22.62
N TRP A 56 1.99 2.60 22.07
CA TRP A 56 3.10 2.22 21.19
C TRP A 56 4.21 1.46 21.92
N HIS A 57 4.39 1.72 23.20
CA HIS A 57 5.27 0.90 24.03
C HIS A 57 4.78 -0.54 24.14
N ASN A 58 3.49 -0.75 24.42
CA ASN A 58 2.92 -2.08 24.55
C ASN A 58 2.87 -2.81 23.19
N VAL A 59 2.66 -2.08 22.07
CA VAL A 59 2.80 -2.64 20.72
C VAL A 59 4.23 -3.13 20.49
N TRP A 60 5.25 -2.34 20.85
CA TRP A 60 6.65 -2.75 20.74
C TRP A 60 6.92 -4.09 21.46
N GLN A 61 6.47 -4.19 22.69
CA GLN A 61 6.68 -5.39 23.50
C GLN A 61 5.89 -6.59 22.98
N PHE A 62 4.59 -6.41 22.76
CA PHE A 62 3.69 -7.49 22.36
C PHE A 62 4.02 -8.03 20.96
N CYS A 63 4.29 -7.15 20.01
CA CYS A 63 4.62 -7.56 18.64
C CYS A 63 6.08 -8.02 18.49
N GLY A 64 6.88 -7.96 19.54
CA GLY A 64 8.25 -8.49 19.56
C GLY A 64 9.25 -7.65 18.76
N MET A 65 9.07 -6.32 18.72
CA MET A 65 10.02 -5.45 18.02
C MET A 65 11.41 -5.50 18.64
N VAL A 66 12.43 -5.72 17.82
CA VAL A 66 13.83 -5.83 18.25
C VAL A 66 14.52 -4.46 18.15
N GLY A 67 15.18 -4.06 19.22
CA GLY A 67 15.90 -2.80 19.28
C GLY A 67 16.82 -2.70 20.49
N SER A 68 17.35 -1.50 20.80
CA SER A 68 18.18 -1.29 21.98
C SER A 68 17.40 -1.51 23.26
N GLN A 69 17.99 -2.24 24.22
CA GLN A 69 17.34 -2.58 25.49
C GLN A 69 17.05 -1.37 26.39
N ASP A 70 17.77 -0.27 26.23
CA ASP A 70 17.61 0.94 27.05
C ASP A 70 16.22 1.57 26.95
N CYS A 71 15.52 1.33 25.84
CA CYS A 71 14.15 1.78 25.63
C CYS A 71 13.10 0.91 26.33
N ILE A 72 13.44 -0.37 26.58
CA ILE A 72 12.53 -1.37 27.14
C ILE A 72 12.59 -1.37 28.67
N ASN A 73 13.80 -1.26 29.24
CA ASN A 73 14.04 -1.42 30.68
C ASN A 73 13.66 -0.21 31.55
N ARG A 74 13.32 0.94 30.96
CA ARG A 74 12.92 2.15 31.70
C ARG A 74 11.44 2.19 32.12
N VAL A 75 10.68 1.12 31.86
CA VAL A 75 9.22 1.04 32.12
C VAL A 75 8.84 0.16 33.33
N GLU A 76 9.76 -0.36 34.07
CA GLU A 76 9.47 -1.20 35.24
C GLU A 76 8.93 -0.44 36.48
N SER A 77 8.60 0.84 36.42
CA SER A 77 7.99 1.53 37.54
C SER A 77 6.53 1.86 37.27
N LYS A 78 5.66 1.41 38.17
CA LYS A 78 4.21 1.66 38.20
C LYS A 78 3.79 3.13 38.24
N HIS A 79 4.73 4.07 38.25
CA HIS A 79 4.51 5.51 38.20
C HIS A 79 5.56 6.18 37.30
N ILE A 80 5.25 6.35 36.01
CA ILE A 80 6.08 7.19 35.16
C ILE A 80 5.79 8.66 35.48
N LYS A 81 6.29 9.09 36.63
CA LYS A 81 6.67 10.45 36.95
C LYS A 81 8.17 10.44 37.20
N THR A 82 8.95 10.27 36.16
CA THR A 82 10.39 10.52 36.23
C THR A 82 10.74 11.58 35.21
N GLN A 83 11.23 12.66 35.76
CA GLN A 83 11.90 13.72 35.04
C GLN A 83 12.92 13.11 34.06
N GLY A 84 12.74 13.38 32.79
CA GLY A 84 13.91 13.49 31.94
C GLY A 84 13.94 12.81 30.59
N GLU A 85 13.21 11.73 30.27
CA GLU A 85 13.27 11.18 28.92
C GLU A 85 11.97 10.46 28.57
N SER A 86 11.05 11.17 27.98
CA SER A 86 9.84 10.61 27.36
C SER A 86 10.20 9.85 26.09
N ARG A 87 9.55 8.70 25.83
CA ARG A 87 9.66 7.98 24.55
C ARG A 87 9.07 8.75 23.39
N TRP A 88 8.24 9.69 23.68
CA TRP A 88 7.61 10.65 22.82
C TRP A 88 7.79 12.02 23.44
N GLN A 89 8.43 12.91 22.73
CA GLN A 89 8.47 14.30 23.14
C GLN A 89 7.15 14.93 22.74
N GLN A 90 6.40 15.43 23.70
CA GLN A 90 5.15 16.12 23.41
C GLN A 90 5.46 17.33 22.53
N PRO A 91 5.06 17.30 21.26
CA PRO A 91 5.46 18.30 20.30
C PRO A 91 4.66 19.58 20.50
N LYS A 92 5.20 20.68 20.01
CA LYS A 92 4.42 21.92 19.82
C LYS A 92 3.32 21.71 18.78
N SER A 93 3.52 20.76 17.86
CA SER A 93 2.56 20.34 16.84
C SER A 93 2.66 18.85 16.58
N ASN A 94 1.61 18.23 16.05
CA ASN A 94 1.59 16.81 15.65
C ASN A 94 2.66 16.48 14.60
N ARG A 95 2.98 17.45 13.74
CA ARG A 95 4.01 17.34 12.71
C ARG A 95 5.41 17.10 13.28
N ASP A 96 5.72 17.75 14.39
CA ASP A 96 7.08 17.81 14.95
C ASP A 96 7.32 16.75 16.04
N ALA A 97 6.44 15.77 16.14
CA ALA A 97 6.55 14.69 17.11
C ALA A 97 7.76 13.79 16.80
N VAL A 98 8.56 13.52 17.85
CA VAL A 98 9.70 12.60 17.78
C VAL A 98 9.40 11.37 18.62
N TRP A 99 9.23 10.24 17.93
CA TRP A 99 8.95 8.96 18.58
C TRP A 99 10.23 8.23 18.97
N PHE A 100 10.26 7.61 20.14
CA PHE A 100 11.37 6.79 20.62
C PHE A 100 12.76 7.42 20.40
N PRO A 101 13.03 8.63 20.89
CA PRO A 101 14.20 9.45 20.49
C PRO A 101 15.56 8.80 20.76
N THR A 102 15.64 7.87 21.72
CA THR A 102 16.87 7.17 22.09
C THR A 102 16.96 5.75 21.55
N ALA A 103 15.91 5.26 20.90
CA ALA A 103 15.88 3.89 20.40
C ALA A 103 16.79 3.71 19.18
N GLN A 104 17.52 2.58 19.20
CA GLN A 104 18.33 2.13 18.06
C GLN A 104 17.75 0.83 17.54
N VAL A 105 17.41 0.80 16.26
CA VAL A 105 16.70 -0.31 15.61
C VAL A 105 17.32 -0.62 14.24
N ASN A 106 17.11 -1.83 13.76
CA ASN A 106 17.43 -2.20 12.38
C ASN A 106 16.24 -2.94 11.77
N TYR A 107 15.83 -2.56 10.57
CA TYR A 107 14.67 -3.14 9.90
C TYR A 107 14.89 -4.61 9.55
N ALA A 108 16.02 -4.95 8.89
CA ALA A 108 16.32 -6.33 8.52
C ALA A 108 16.49 -7.24 9.74
N GLU A 109 17.03 -6.74 10.87
CA GLU A 109 17.11 -7.47 12.14
C GLU A 109 15.72 -7.89 12.63
N ASN A 110 14.75 -6.99 12.52
CA ASN A 110 13.36 -7.28 12.89
C ASN A 110 12.71 -8.30 11.95
N LEU A 111 12.98 -8.22 10.66
CA LEU A 111 12.39 -9.14 9.68
C LEU A 111 13.00 -10.53 9.74
N LEU A 112 14.27 -10.65 10.10
CA LEU A 112 15.02 -11.92 10.12
C LEU A 112 15.13 -12.56 11.51
N HIS A 113 14.57 -11.94 12.56
CA HIS A 113 14.74 -12.44 13.91
C HIS A 113 14.16 -13.85 14.11
N SER A 114 13.11 -14.20 13.39
CA SER A 114 12.46 -15.52 13.45
C SER A 114 13.35 -16.66 12.92
N ALA A 115 14.40 -16.36 12.15
CA ALA A 115 15.29 -17.36 11.59
C ALA A 115 15.95 -18.26 12.64
N LYS A 116 16.23 -17.73 13.85
CA LYS A 116 16.81 -18.51 14.95
C LYS A 116 15.86 -19.60 15.48
N ALA A 117 14.56 -19.30 15.52
CA ALA A 117 13.55 -20.21 16.04
C ALA A 117 12.99 -21.14 14.95
N LEU A 118 13.04 -20.74 13.69
CA LEU A 118 12.38 -21.38 12.57
C LEU A 118 13.33 -21.65 11.39
N PRO A 119 14.59 -22.10 11.56
CA PRO A 119 15.59 -22.12 10.48
C PRO A 119 15.15 -22.95 9.26
N ASN A 120 14.45 -24.05 9.47
CA ASN A 120 14.03 -24.99 8.42
C ASN A 120 12.61 -24.71 7.89
N GLU A 121 11.88 -23.78 8.49
CA GLU A 121 10.55 -23.39 8.01
C GLU A 121 10.66 -22.45 6.81
N LEU A 122 9.61 -22.37 6.02
CA LEU A 122 9.58 -21.50 4.85
C LEU A 122 9.50 -20.03 5.26
N ALA A 123 10.38 -19.21 4.68
CA ALA A 123 10.34 -17.76 4.75
C ALA A 123 9.78 -17.15 3.45
N ILE A 124 10.06 -17.77 2.30
CA ILE A 124 9.54 -17.31 1.01
C ILE A 124 9.08 -18.51 0.18
N TRP A 125 7.89 -18.39 -0.42
CA TRP A 125 7.36 -19.22 -1.49
C TRP A 125 7.16 -18.35 -2.72
N PHE A 126 7.78 -18.68 -3.82
CA PHE A 126 7.73 -17.92 -5.07
C PHE A 126 7.19 -18.76 -6.21
N GLU A 127 6.25 -18.19 -6.96
CA GLU A 127 5.83 -18.70 -8.26
C GLU A 127 5.75 -17.56 -9.29
N ASN A 128 5.86 -17.91 -10.57
CA ASN A 128 5.62 -16.95 -11.65
C ASN A 128 4.69 -17.53 -12.73
N GLU A 129 4.21 -16.67 -13.63
CA GLU A 129 3.28 -17.07 -14.68
C GLU A 129 3.86 -18.07 -15.69
N ARG A 130 5.18 -18.33 -15.68
CA ARG A 130 5.86 -19.35 -16.48
C ARG A 130 5.95 -20.71 -15.80
N GLY A 131 5.35 -20.85 -14.63
CA GLY A 131 5.39 -22.07 -13.82
C GLY A 131 6.70 -22.30 -13.07
N LYS A 132 7.60 -21.32 -13.00
CA LYS A 132 8.80 -21.40 -12.16
C LYS A 132 8.38 -21.31 -10.70
N GLN A 133 8.85 -22.26 -9.89
CA GLN A 133 8.64 -22.28 -8.45
C GLN A 133 9.99 -22.27 -7.73
N GLN A 134 10.08 -21.52 -6.65
CA GLN A 134 11.24 -21.51 -5.74
C GLN A 134 10.75 -21.35 -4.31
N SER A 135 11.47 -21.91 -3.37
CA SER A 135 11.19 -21.76 -1.95
C SER A 135 12.50 -21.49 -1.19
N TYR A 136 12.41 -20.65 -0.17
CA TYR A 136 13.52 -20.32 0.71
C TYR A 136 13.11 -20.64 2.14
N THR A 137 13.93 -21.42 2.83
CA THR A 137 13.83 -21.54 4.28
C THR A 137 14.37 -20.24 4.93
N TRP A 138 14.09 -20.03 6.20
CA TRP A 138 14.69 -18.92 6.94
C TRP A 138 16.23 -18.98 6.92
N GLN A 139 16.80 -20.20 6.99
CA GLN A 139 18.24 -20.38 6.88
C GLN A 139 18.75 -19.94 5.52
N THR A 140 18.20 -20.45 4.42
CA THR A 140 18.62 -20.11 3.06
C THR A 140 18.45 -18.61 2.78
N LEU A 141 17.37 -18.01 3.25
CA LEU A 141 17.16 -16.57 3.14
C LEU A 141 18.30 -15.80 3.83
N CYS A 142 18.65 -16.14 5.07
CA CYS A 142 19.73 -15.49 5.78
C CYS A 142 21.10 -15.70 5.13
N GLU A 143 21.35 -16.88 4.56
CA GLU A 143 22.58 -17.20 3.86
C GLU A 143 22.77 -16.32 2.60
N GLU A 144 21.74 -16.18 1.77
CA GLU A 144 21.80 -15.32 0.59
C GLU A 144 21.86 -13.83 0.97
N VAL A 145 21.08 -13.39 1.99
CA VAL A 145 21.20 -12.01 2.51
C VAL A 145 22.63 -11.72 2.98
N SER A 146 23.30 -12.69 3.62
CA SER A 146 24.70 -12.54 4.06
C SER A 146 25.65 -12.38 2.88
N SER A 147 25.49 -13.14 1.81
CA SER A 147 26.33 -13.04 0.62
C SER A 147 26.19 -11.65 -0.04
N VAL A 148 24.95 -11.20 -0.22
CA VAL A 148 24.66 -9.87 -0.80
C VAL A 148 25.11 -8.74 0.14
N GLN A 149 24.98 -8.89 1.46
CA GLN A 149 25.49 -7.91 2.44
C GLN A 149 27.02 -7.73 2.30
N GLN A 150 27.76 -8.84 2.17
CA GLN A 150 29.22 -8.78 1.99
C GLN A 150 29.59 -8.06 0.69
N TRP A 151 28.88 -8.34 -0.39
CA TRP A 151 29.07 -7.64 -1.66
C TRP A 151 28.78 -6.13 -1.55
N LEU A 152 27.68 -5.73 -0.92
CA LEU A 152 27.35 -4.33 -0.71
C LEU A 152 28.42 -3.59 0.12
N VAL A 153 28.99 -4.25 1.14
CA VAL A 153 30.11 -3.70 1.92
C VAL A 153 31.35 -3.50 1.03
N GLU A 154 31.67 -4.44 0.13
CA GLU A 154 32.76 -4.30 -0.81
C GLU A 154 32.51 -3.19 -1.85
N CYS A 155 31.27 -2.98 -2.26
CA CYS A 155 30.85 -1.83 -3.07
C CYS A 155 30.94 -0.48 -2.30
N GLY A 156 31.33 -0.53 -1.02
CA GLY A 156 31.46 0.64 -0.16
C GLY A 156 30.13 1.21 0.33
N VAL A 157 29.06 0.43 0.34
CA VAL A 157 27.76 0.86 0.90
C VAL A 157 27.87 1.01 2.41
N GLN A 158 27.45 2.15 2.92
CA GLN A 158 27.48 2.50 4.33
C GLN A 158 26.08 2.97 4.81
N GLN A 159 25.93 3.17 6.10
CA GLN A 159 24.74 3.77 6.68
C GLN A 159 24.37 5.08 5.97
N GLY A 160 23.09 5.21 5.58
CA GLY A 160 22.56 6.39 4.92
C GLY A 160 22.78 6.44 3.39
N ASP A 161 23.59 5.55 2.82
CA ASP A 161 23.69 5.43 1.35
C ASP A 161 22.38 4.88 0.78
N VAL A 162 22.02 5.32 -0.43
CA VAL A 162 20.84 4.84 -1.13
C VAL A 162 21.20 3.68 -2.04
N VAL A 163 20.42 2.61 -1.98
CA VAL A 163 20.45 1.46 -2.89
C VAL A 163 19.08 1.35 -3.57
N ALA A 164 19.10 1.22 -4.90
CA ALA A 164 17.90 1.17 -5.71
C ALA A 164 17.67 -0.20 -6.35
N ALA A 165 16.41 -0.52 -6.66
CA ALA A 165 16.07 -1.67 -7.49
C ALA A 165 15.05 -1.32 -8.57
N TYR A 166 15.32 -1.81 -9.79
CA TYR A 166 14.43 -1.76 -10.94
C TYR A 166 14.18 -3.19 -11.41
N THR A 167 13.29 -3.88 -10.71
CA THR A 167 13.12 -5.34 -10.79
C THR A 167 11.65 -5.74 -10.65
N PRO A 168 11.25 -6.90 -11.21
CA PRO A 168 9.99 -7.54 -10.82
C PRO A 168 10.00 -7.97 -9.35
N TYR A 169 8.85 -8.43 -8.84
CA TYR A 169 8.75 -8.92 -7.47
C TYR A 169 9.35 -10.33 -7.38
N LEU A 170 10.65 -10.40 -7.14
CA LEU A 170 11.42 -11.64 -7.02
C LEU A 170 11.92 -11.85 -5.58
N PRO A 171 12.22 -13.08 -5.17
CA PRO A 171 12.94 -13.35 -3.92
C PRO A 171 14.25 -12.55 -3.81
N GLN A 172 14.99 -12.43 -4.92
CA GLN A 172 16.22 -11.66 -4.99
C GLN A 172 16.02 -10.18 -4.65
N THR A 173 14.89 -9.60 -5.02
CA THR A 173 14.57 -8.20 -4.66
C THR A 173 14.36 -8.05 -3.15
N VAL A 174 13.71 -9.03 -2.51
CA VAL A 174 13.55 -9.08 -1.06
C VAL A 174 14.91 -9.22 -0.36
N ILE A 175 15.75 -10.14 -0.84
CA ILE A 175 17.10 -10.37 -0.32
C ILE A 175 17.97 -9.12 -0.44
N ALA A 176 17.94 -8.44 -1.59
CA ALA A 176 18.66 -7.19 -1.83
C ALA A 176 18.23 -6.07 -0.85
N MET A 177 16.92 -5.93 -0.61
CA MET A 177 16.39 -4.97 0.37
C MET A 177 16.84 -5.32 1.79
N LEU A 178 16.77 -6.60 2.19
CA LEU A 178 17.19 -7.04 3.51
C LEU A 178 18.71 -6.82 3.72
N ALA A 179 19.53 -7.14 2.72
CA ALA A 179 20.97 -6.90 2.76
C ALA A 179 21.28 -5.40 2.88
N THR A 180 20.59 -4.55 2.11
CA THR A 180 20.73 -3.09 2.15
C THR A 180 20.38 -2.54 3.53
N THR A 181 19.19 -2.85 4.02
CA THR A 181 18.68 -2.30 5.27
C THR A 181 19.40 -2.87 6.49
N SER A 182 20.03 -4.05 6.39
CA SER A 182 20.89 -4.60 7.44
C SER A 182 22.11 -3.71 7.73
N LEU A 183 22.60 -2.99 6.72
CA LEU A 183 23.72 -2.05 6.83
C LEU A 183 23.28 -0.64 7.31
N GLY A 184 21.99 -0.42 7.60
CA GLY A 184 21.44 0.91 7.87
C GLY A 184 21.41 1.81 6.64
N ALA A 185 21.52 1.25 5.45
CA ALA A 185 21.36 1.93 4.18
C ALA A 185 19.90 2.05 3.78
N ILE A 186 19.59 3.00 2.91
CA ILE A 186 18.24 3.39 2.51
C ILE A 186 17.85 2.63 1.24
N TRP A 187 16.66 2.05 1.23
CA TRP A 187 16.13 1.34 0.08
C TRP A 187 15.13 2.15 -0.72
N THR A 188 15.19 2.02 -2.03
CA THR A 188 14.15 2.49 -2.94
C THR A 188 13.95 1.52 -4.10
N SER A 189 12.74 1.41 -4.63
CA SER A 189 12.47 0.51 -5.76
C SER A 189 11.36 1.01 -6.67
N THR A 190 11.42 0.57 -7.93
CA THR A 190 10.35 0.69 -8.91
C THR A 190 10.18 -0.63 -9.66
N SER A 191 9.02 -0.82 -10.27
CA SER A 191 8.74 -2.01 -11.05
C SER A 191 9.15 -1.86 -12.52
N PRO A 192 9.48 -2.95 -13.24
CA PRO A 192 10.10 -2.91 -14.58
C PRO A 192 9.17 -2.40 -15.68
N ASP A 193 7.88 -2.28 -15.39
CA ASP A 193 6.87 -1.73 -16.29
C ASP A 193 6.92 -0.19 -16.38
N PHE A 194 7.65 0.49 -15.47
CA PHE A 194 7.89 1.92 -15.59
C PHE A 194 8.77 2.24 -16.80
N GLY A 195 8.47 3.37 -17.45
CA GLY A 195 9.31 3.90 -18.52
C GLY A 195 10.64 4.46 -18.00
N VAL A 196 11.64 4.49 -18.87
CA VAL A 196 13.00 4.96 -18.55
C VAL A 196 12.99 6.34 -17.90
N GLU A 197 12.33 7.30 -18.51
CA GLU A 197 12.21 8.68 -18.02
C GLU A 197 11.65 8.72 -16.59
N SER A 198 10.61 7.94 -16.33
CA SER A 198 9.98 7.83 -15.01
C SER A 198 10.91 7.25 -13.94
N VAL A 199 11.79 6.32 -14.31
CA VAL A 199 12.80 5.76 -13.40
C VAL A 199 13.91 6.78 -13.14
N ILE A 200 14.40 7.46 -14.18
CA ILE A 200 15.41 8.52 -14.08
C ILE A 200 14.91 9.68 -13.19
N GLU A 201 13.66 10.10 -13.37
CA GLU A 201 13.06 11.15 -12.52
C GLU A 201 13.00 10.78 -11.04
N ARG A 202 12.85 9.51 -10.72
CA ARG A 202 12.84 9.00 -9.34
C ARG A 202 14.23 8.81 -8.79
N PHE A 203 15.01 7.95 -9.42
CA PHE A 203 16.33 7.58 -8.93
C PHE A 203 17.35 8.71 -9.04
N GLY A 204 17.24 9.57 -10.05
CA GLY A 204 18.07 10.77 -10.20
C GLY A 204 17.93 11.77 -9.05
N GLN A 205 16.77 11.79 -8.35
CA GLN A 205 16.61 12.64 -7.17
C GLN A 205 17.35 12.09 -5.95
N VAL A 206 17.37 10.75 -5.76
CA VAL A 206 17.93 10.09 -4.58
C VAL A 206 19.37 9.61 -4.78
N LYS A 207 19.86 9.60 -6.03
CA LYS A 207 21.26 9.31 -6.41
C LYS A 207 21.78 8.00 -5.81
N PRO A 208 21.25 6.85 -6.21
CA PRO A 208 21.65 5.58 -5.63
C PRO A 208 23.10 5.25 -5.93
N LYS A 209 23.78 4.62 -4.97
CA LYS A 209 25.16 4.14 -5.08
C LYS A 209 25.25 2.78 -5.77
N VAL A 210 24.24 1.94 -5.56
CA VAL A 210 24.11 0.61 -6.15
C VAL A 210 22.72 0.46 -6.75
N LEU A 211 22.63 -0.19 -7.91
CA LEU A 211 21.40 -0.53 -8.58
C LEU A 211 21.29 -2.05 -8.75
N PHE A 212 20.17 -2.62 -8.27
CA PHE A 212 19.75 -3.96 -8.67
C PHE A 212 18.80 -3.86 -9.86
N THR A 213 19.05 -4.65 -10.88
CA THR A 213 18.20 -4.72 -12.07
C THR A 213 18.02 -6.17 -12.52
N CYS A 214 17.24 -6.42 -13.57
CA CYS A 214 17.05 -7.73 -14.18
C CYS A 214 17.17 -7.65 -15.70
N ASP A 215 17.41 -8.79 -16.34
CA ASP A 215 17.50 -8.91 -17.80
C ASP A 215 16.13 -8.76 -18.49
N GLY A 216 15.04 -8.89 -17.75
CA GLY A 216 13.70 -8.73 -18.26
C GLY A 216 12.63 -9.29 -17.33
N TYR A 217 11.37 -9.30 -17.79
CA TYR A 217 10.24 -9.83 -17.04
C TYR A 217 9.18 -10.44 -17.97
N THR A 218 8.23 -11.15 -17.39
CA THR A 218 7.08 -11.70 -18.11
C THR A 218 5.77 -11.10 -17.59
N PHE A 219 4.86 -10.83 -18.50
CA PHE A 219 3.53 -10.38 -18.12
C PHE A 219 2.52 -10.76 -19.20
N ASN A 220 1.44 -11.42 -18.79
CA ASN A 220 0.36 -11.87 -19.68
C ASN A 220 0.87 -12.72 -20.86
N GLY A 221 1.81 -13.65 -20.59
CA GLY A 221 2.42 -14.54 -21.56
C GLY A 221 3.49 -13.91 -22.45
N LYS A 222 3.75 -12.62 -22.33
CA LYS A 222 4.77 -11.90 -23.11
C LYS A 222 6.06 -11.71 -22.31
N MET A 223 7.17 -11.81 -23.00
CA MET A 223 8.50 -11.50 -22.44
C MET A 223 8.89 -10.07 -22.81
N PHE A 224 9.44 -9.34 -21.86
CA PHE A 224 9.92 -7.98 -22.02
C PHE A 224 11.40 -7.93 -21.65
N ASP A 225 12.25 -7.69 -22.64
CA ASP A 225 13.67 -7.47 -22.46
C ASP A 225 13.92 -6.07 -21.87
N MET A 226 14.79 -5.97 -20.88
CA MET A 226 15.10 -4.70 -20.23
C MET A 226 16.52 -4.18 -20.53
N THR A 227 17.28 -4.86 -21.38
CA THR A 227 18.69 -4.56 -21.63
C THR A 227 18.92 -3.10 -22.03
N ASP A 228 18.18 -2.60 -23.03
CA ASP A 228 18.34 -1.22 -23.50
C ASP A 228 17.85 -0.19 -22.49
N LYS A 229 16.73 -0.47 -21.81
CA LYS A 229 16.22 0.39 -20.74
C LYS A 229 17.22 0.50 -19.58
N ASN A 230 17.82 -0.62 -19.17
CA ASN A 230 18.80 -0.65 -18.10
C ASN A 230 20.03 0.19 -18.48
N ARG A 231 20.54 0.04 -19.72
CA ARG A 231 21.67 0.81 -20.21
C ARG A 231 21.40 2.32 -20.16
N GLU A 232 20.26 2.75 -20.68
CA GLU A 232 19.87 4.16 -20.67
C GLU A 232 19.68 4.72 -19.26
N ILE A 233 19.08 3.97 -18.34
CA ILE A 233 18.95 4.37 -16.94
C ILE A 233 20.32 4.52 -16.27
N ILE A 234 21.23 3.55 -16.46
CA ILE A 234 22.56 3.55 -15.88
C ILE A 234 23.37 4.76 -16.37
N ASP A 235 23.28 5.08 -17.66
CA ASP A 235 23.97 6.24 -18.27
C ASP A 235 23.57 7.58 -17.63
N HIS A 236 22.33 7.67 -17.12
CA HIS A 236 21.82 8.90 -16.48
C HIS A 236 22.05 8.96 -14.97
N LEU A 237 22.48 7.86 -14.33
CA LEU A 237 22.70 7.80 -12.89
C LEU A 237 24.19 8.00 -12.53
N ASN A 238 24.67 9.24 -12.60
CA ASN A 238 26.09 9.59 -12.47
C ASN A 238 26.77 9.19 -11.15
N GLU A 239 25.99 9.01 -10.06
CA GLU A 239 26.54 8.62 -8.74
C GLU A 239 26.67 7.08 -8.58
N LEU A 240 26.16 6.33 -9.56
CA LEU A 240 26.11 4.87 -9.52
C LEU A 240 27.56 4.29 -9.58
N LYS A 241 27.87 3.39 -8.64
CA LYS A 241 29.18 2.75 -8.55
C LYS A 241 29.15 1.31 -9.04
N GLN A 242 28.07 0.58 -8.77
CA GLN A 242 27.92 -0.83 -9.04
C GLN A 242 26.50 -1.18 -9.48
N VAL A 243 26.39 -2.15 -10.36
CA VAL A 243 25.10 -2.72 -10.79
C VAL A 243 25.12 -4.22 -10.55
N CYS A 244 24.05 -4.73 -9.93
CA CYS A 244 23.78 -6.17 -9.88
C CYS A 244 22.66 -6.53 -10.85
N GLN A 245 22.93 -7.42 -11.79
CA GLN A 245 21.92 -7.95 -12.69
C GLN A 245 21.38 -9.30 -12.23
N ILE A 246 20.08 -9.40 -12.08
CA ILE A 246 19.37 -10.65 -11.81
C ILE A 246 19.01 -11.29 -13.15
N GLY A 247 19.55 -12.46 -13.44
CA GLY A 247 19.17 -13.26 -14.60
C GLY A 247 17.82 -13.91 -14.39
N TYR A 248 16.79 -13.36 -15.00
CA TYR A 248 15.41 -13.84 -14.85
C TYR A 248 14.86 -14.50 -16.11
N LEU A 249 15.15 -13.92 -17.29
CA LEU A 249 14.73 -14.47 -18.59
C LEU A 249 15.78 -15.35 -19.24
N LYS A 250 17.01 -14.88 -19.35
CA LYS A 250 18.06 -15.46 -20.21
C LYS A 250 19.37 -15.76 -19.51
N ASN A 251 19.59 -15.27 -18.29
CA ASN A 251 20.87 -15.30 -17.56
C ASN A 251 22.05 -14.67 -18.33
N ASN A 252 21.79 -13.74 -19.24
CA ASN A 252 22.83 -13.05 -19.99
C ASN A 252 23.12 -11.70 -19.35
N ASP A 253 24.40 -11.44 -19.07
CA ASP A 253 24.87 -10.12 -18.67
C ASP A 253 24.98 -9.22 -19.91
N PHE A 254 24.74 -7.93 -19.76
CA PHE A 254 25.08 -6.94 -20.78
C PHE A 254 26.36 -6.19 -20.37
N GLU A 255 27.16 -5.79 -21.35
CA GLU A 255 28.36 -5.02 -21.09
C GLU A 255 28.05 -3.54 -20.88
N HIS A 256 28.68 -2.93 -19.89
CA HIS A 256 28.58 -1.51 -19.58
C HIS A 256 29.86 -0.99 -18.91
N ASP A 257 30.13 0.33 -19.00
CA ASP A 257 31.30 0.97 -18.37
C ASP A 257 31.23 0.98 -16.84
N VAL A 258 30.00 1.02 -16.26
CA VAL A 258 29.82 0.82 -14.83
C VAL A 258 30.04 -0.65 -14.49
N SER A 259 30.76 -0.93 -13.40
CA SER A 259 31.00 -2.30 -12.96
C SER A 259 29.67 -3.06 -12.73
N LEU A 260 29.50 -4.11 -13.51
CA LEU A 260 28.31 -4.96 -13.49
C LEU A 260 28.67 -6.36 -13.00
N GLN A 261 27.90 -6.88 -12.07
CA GLN A 261 28.01 -8.26 -11.61
C GLN A 261 26.67 -8.98 -11.71
N SER A 262 26.70 -10.26 -12.08
CA SER A 262 25.50 -11.08 -12.03
C SER A 262 25.18 -11.51 -10.60
N TRP A 263 23.89 -11.64 -10.28
CA TRP A 263 23.42 -12.20 -9.00
C TRP A 263 24.08 -13.54 -8.69
N HIS A 264 24.16 -14.42 -9.69
CA HIS A 264 24.78 -15.74 -9.54
C HIS A 264 26.26 -15.65 -9.16
N SER A 265 27.00 -14.72 -9.77
CA SER A 265 28.40 -14.48 -9.41
C SER A 265 28.54 -14.04 -7.95
N ILE A 266 27.68 -13.13 -7.49
CA ILE A 266 27.70 -12.64 -6.10
C ILE A 266 27.45 -13.79 -5.12
N ILE A 267 26.40 -14.59 -5.33
CA ILE A 267 26.07 -15.70 -4.43
C ILE A 267 27.18 -16.76 -4.38
N ASN A 268 27.86 -17.02 -5.49
CA ASN A 268 28.94 -17.99 -5.52
C ASN A 268 30.27 -17.46 -4.94
N GLN A 269 30.50 -16.15 -5.04
CA GLN A 269 31.76 -15.53 -4.57
C GLN A 269 31.78 -15.38 -3.05
N TYR A 270 30.67 -15.00 -2.43
CA TYR A 270 30.61 -14.70 -1.00
C TYR A 270 29.99 -15.84 -0.20
N GLN A 271 30.81 -16.56 0.54
CA GLN A 271 30.34 -17.60 1.45
C GLN A 271 29.52 -16.95 2.62
N PRO A 272 28.42 -17.56 3.04
CA PRO A 272 27.61 -17.02 4.13
C PRO A 272 28.40 -16.84 5.42
N LYS A 273 28.22 -15.70 6.08
CA LYS A 273 28.75 -15.35 7.40
C LYS A 273 27.61 -14.93 8.32
N PRO A 274 27.81 -14.88 9.64
CA PRO A 274 26.82 -14.27 10.53
C PRO A 274 26.46 -12.87 10.09
N LEU A 275 25.16 -12.61 9.94
CA LEU A 275 24.64 -11.31 9.55
C LEU A 275 25.03 -10.24 10.57
N ARG A 276 25.37 -9.07 10.08
CA ARG A 276 25.61 -7.86 10.88
C ARG A 276 24.47 -6.90 10.68
N PHE A 277 23.98 -6.34 11.78
CA PHE A 277 22.89 -5.36 11.74
C PHE A 277 23.38 -4.04 12.30
N THR A 278 23.49 -3.03 11.43
CA THR A 278 23.77 -1.66 11.84
C THR A 278 22.47 -1.03 12.34
N ARG A 279 22.32 -0.96 13.67
CA ARG A 279 21.18 -0.26 14.28
C ARG A 279 21.37 1.23 14.12
N VAL A 280 20.29 1.91 13.75
CA VAL A 280 20.20 3.36 13.54
C VAL A 280 19.11 3.95 14.42
N GLY A 281 19.07 5.27 14.56
CA GLY A 281 17.99 5.93 15.31
C GLY A 281 16.61 5.58 14.77
N PHE A 282 15.62 5.50 15.64
CA PHE A 282 14.25 5.13 15.31
C PHE A 282 13.67 5.96 14.15
N ASN A 283 13.99 7.26 14.11
CA ASN A 283 13.48 8.21 13.13
C ASN A 283 14.42 8.38 11.90
N GLU A 284 15.49 7.58 11.79
CA GLU A 284 16.38 7.62 10.62
C GLU A 284 15.69 7.03 9.38
N PRO A 285 16.08 7.49 8.17
CA PRO A 285 15.49 7.01 6.92
C PRO A 285 15.68 5.51 6.67
N LEU A 286 14.60 4.86 6.22
CA LEU A 286 14.57 3.46 5.78
C LEU A 286 14.28 3.34 4.28
N PHE A 287 13.16 3.93 3.87
CA PHE A 287 12.65 3.86 2.50
C PHE A 287 12.49 5.25 1.90
N VAL A 288 12.76 5.36 0.60
CA VAL A 288 12.24 6.44 -0.22
C VAL A 288 11.21 5.86 -1.17
N LEU A 289 9.96 6.25 -0.97
CA LEU A 289 8.82 5.84 -1.80
C LEU A 289 8.35 7.03 -2.64
N TYR A 290 7.74 6.71 -3.79
CA TYR A 290 7.34 7.73 -4.74
C TYR A 290 5.82 7.81 -4.84
N SER A 291 5.29 9.02 -4.83
CA SER A 291 3.92 9.28 -5.22
C SER A 291 3.86 10.31 -6.33
N SER A 292 2.92 10.14 -7.26
CA SER A 292 2.65 11.15 -8.28
C SER A 292 2.18 12.42 -7.58
N GLY A 293 2.90 13.53 -7.83
CA GLY A 293 2.45 14.85 -7.41
C GLY A 293 1.38 15.35 -8.37
N THR A 294 0.56 16.28 -7.91
CA THR A 294 -0.36 17.02 -8.78
C THR A 294 0.38 18.00 -9.67
N THR A 295 1.63 18.30 -9.37
CA THR A 295 2.49 19.24 -10.10
C THR A 295 3.96 18.80 -10.03
N GLY A 296 4.61 18.62 -11.19
CA GLY A 296 6.06 18.40 -11.32
C GLY A 296 6.55 16.98 -11.01
N LYS A 297 7.83 16.89 -10.64
CA LYS A 297 8.51 15.61 -10.37
C LYS A 297 7.84 14.83 -9.24
N PRO A 298 7.93 13.47 -9.26
CA PRO A 298 7.40 12.62 -8.19
C PRO A 298 7.89 13.07 -6.82
N LYS A 299 7.01 13.06 -5.82
CA LYS A 299 7.40 13.26 -4.42
C LYS A 299 8.24 12.06 -3.98
N CYS A 300 9.40 12.32 -3.41
CA CYS A 300 10.27 11.30 -2.79
C CYS A 300 9.98 11.32 -1.28
N ILE A 301 9.09 10.45 -0.83
CA ILE A 301 8.62 10.41 0.57
C ILE A 301 9.57 9.55 1.37
N VAL A 302 10.14 10.10 2.44
CA VAL A 302 11.12 9.43 3.29
C VAL A 302 10.43 8.82 4.51
N HIS A 303 10.51 7.50 4.66
CA HIS A 303 9.94 6.76 5.77
C HIS A 303 11.02 6.31 6.75
N SER A 304 10.72 6.36 8.06
CA SER A 304 11.67 5.99 9.12
C SER A 304 11.76 4.48 9.35
N VAL A 305 12.92 4.06 9.85
CA VAL A 305 13.17 2.65 10.22
C VAL A 305 12.20 2.18 11.29
N GLY A 306 12.14 2.89 12.40
CA GLY A 306 11.34 2.49 13.55
C GLY A 306 9.84 2.64 13.31
N GLY A 307 9.43 3.78 12.74
CA GLY A 307 8.02 4.08 12.48
C GLY A 307 7.38 3.08 11.52
N THR A 308 8.08 2.75 10.43
CA THR A 308 7.61 1.74 9.49
C THR A 308 7.53 0.36 10.15
N THR A 309 8.57 -0.05 10.87
CA THR A 309 8.63 -1.38 11.50
C THR A 309 7.50 -1.58 12.51
N ILE A 310 7.34 -0.65 13.45
CA ILE A 310 6.34 -0.78 14.51
C ILE A 310 4.90 -0.71 13.97
N ASN A 311 4.68 0.15 12.97
CA ASN A 311 3.36 0.27 12.35
C ASN A 311 2.99 -1.00 11.57
N HIS A 312 3.91 -1.55 10.76
CA HIS A 312 3.64 -2.77 10.01
C HIS A 312 3.44 -3.99 10.94
N LEU A 313 4.21 -4.10 12.02
CA LEU A 313 3.98 -5.11 13.06
C LEU A 313 2.58 -5.01 13.66
N LYS A 314 2.15 -3.79 14.02
CA LYS A 314 0.79 -3.52 14.52
C LYS A 314 -0.27 -3.92 13.50
N GLU A 315 -0.12 -3.52 12.23
CA GLU A 315 -1.10 -3.79 11.18
C GLU A 315 -1.21 -5.29 10.87
N HIS A 316 -0.07 -5.98 10.71
CA HIS A 316 -0.06 -7.41 10.46
C HIS A 316 -0.63 -8.21 11.64
N GLN A 317 -0.14 -7.98 12.85
CA GLN A 317 -0.49 -8.83 13.98
C GLN A 317 -1.85 -8.48 14.57
N LEU A 318 -2.18 -7.18 14.74
CA LEU A 318 -3.40 -6.79 15.44
C LEU A 318 -4.60 -6.59 14.52
N HIS A 319 -4.39 -6.17 13.27
CA HIS A 319 -5.47 -5.91 12.32
C HIS A 319 -5.71 -7.03 11.32
N CYS A 320 -4.65 -7.72 10.91
CA CYS A 320 -4.74 -8.84 9.98
C CYS A 320 -4.66 -10.21 10.64
N ASP A 321 -4.40 -10.26 11.95
CA ASP A 321 -4.23 -11.48 12.76
C ASP A 321 -3.14 -12.42 12.22
N VAL A 322 -2.06 -11.85 11.67
CA VAL A 322 -0.91 -12.62 11.17
C VAL A 322 -0.15 -13.24 12.34
N LYS A 323 0.17 -14.52 12.20
CA LYS A 323 0.85 -15.35 13.21
C LYS A 323 2.14 -15.96 12.63
N PRO A 324 3.07 -16.38 13.47
CA PRO A 324 4.22 -17.15 12.99
C PRO A 324 3.80 -18.37 12.17
N ARG A 325 4.49 -18.64 11.07
CA ARG A 325 4.21 -19.67 10.06
C ARG A 325 2.99 -19.41 9.18
N ASP A 326 2.26 -18.32 9.35
CA ASP A 326 1.23 -17.90 8.40
C ASP A 326 1.85 -17.67 7.02
N ARG A 327 1.07 -17.90 5.98
CA ARG A 327 1.46 -17.67 4.60
C ARG A 327 0.72 -16.46 4.07
N VAL A 328 1.45 -15.36 3.95
CA VAL A 328 0.92 -14.07 3.56
C VAL A 328 1.18 -13.86 2.08
N PHE A 329 0.13 -13.68 1.32
CA PHE A 329 0.17 -13.32 -0.09
C PHE A 329 -0.37 -11.90 -0.28
N TYR A 330 0.30 -11.11 -1.08
CA TYR A 330 -0.22 -9.84 -1.59
C TYR A 330 0.14 -9.67 -3.06
N TYR A 331 -0.87 -9.53 -3.91
CA TYR A 331 -0.60 -9.21 -5.32
C TYR A 331 -0.18 -7.74 -5.44
N THR A 332 1.09 -7.51 -5.69
CA THR A 332 1.71 -6.19 -5.71
C THR A 332 2.96 -6.17 -6.60
N THR A 333 3.54 -4.99 -6.79
CA THR A 333 4.80 -4.78 -7.51
C THR A 333 5.77 -3.97 -6.67
N CYS A 334 7.07 -4.01 -7.00
CA CYS A 334 8.11 -3.27 -6.28
C CYS A 334 7.97 -1.74 -6.38
N GLY A 335 7.10 -1.24 -7.25
CA GLY A 335 6.76 0.18 -7.38
C GLY A 335 5.54 0.63 -6.59
N TRP A 336 4.89 -0.27 -5.87
CA TRP A 336 3.72 0.03 -5.04
C TRP A 336 4.00 -0.23 -3.57
N MET A 337 3.60 0.70 -2.68
CA MET A 337 3.85 0.64 -1.24
C MET A 337 3.41 -0.68 -0.58
N MET A 338 2.39 -1.35 -1.11
CA MET A 338 1.95 -2.64 -0.57
C MET A 338 3.02 -3.73 -0.70
N TRP A 339 4.03 -3.57 -1.56
CA TRP A 339 5.20 -4.41 -1.57
C TRP A 339 6.01 -4.30 -0.27
N ASN A 340 6.28 -3.07 0.18
CA ASN A 340 7.00 -2.80 1.43
C ASN A 340 6.21 -3.34 2.63
N TRP A 341 4.88 -3.14 2.61
CA TRP A 341 3.98 -3.68 3.62
C TRP A 341 4.00 -5.22 3.64
N HIS A 342 3.89 -5.86 2.46
CA HIS A 342 3.90 -7.32 2.34
C HIS A 342 5.22 -7.92 2.85
N VAL A 343 6.37 -7.38 2.43
CA VAL A 343 7.68 -7.88 2.87
C VAL A 343 7.85 -7.77 4.38
N SER A 344 7.30 -6.75 5.00
CA SER A 344 7.32 -6.57 6.46
C SER A 344 6.59 -7.68 7.24
N ALA A 345 5.78 -8.53 6.59
CA ALA A 345 5.15 -9.68 7.26
C ALA A 345 6.17 -10.71 7.79
N LEU A 346 7.38 -10.72 7.25
CA LEU A 346 8.51 -11.51 7.80
C LEU A 346 8.76 -11.19 9.28
N ALA A 347 8.59 -9.94 9.72
CA ALA A 347 8.76 -9.55 11.12
C ALA A 347 7.79 -10.25 12.07
N SER A 348 6.66 -10.73 11.57
CA SER A 348 5.68 -11.53 12.31
C SER A 348 5.97 -13.04 12.26
N GLY A 349 7.11 -13.46 11.70
CA GLY A 349 7.46 -14.87 11.50
C GLY A 349 6.64 -15.58 10.42
N ALA A 350 6.02 -14.81 9.53
CA ALA A 350 5.22 -15.33 8.42
C ALA A 350 6.09 -15.65 7.19
N CYS A 351 5.61 -16.55 6.35
CA CYS A 351 6.18 -16.84 5.05
C CYS A 351 5.56 -15.92 4.00
N LEU A 352 6.37 -15.25 3.20
CA LEU A 352 5.92 -14.49 2.04
C LEU A 352 5.55 -15.45 0.90
N VAL A 353 4.34 -15.35 0.40
CA VAL A 353 3.95 -15.98 -0.85
C VAL A 353 3.99 -14.93 -1.95
N ILE A 354 4.86 -15.11 -2.92
CA ILE A 354 5.18 -14.15 -3.97
C ILE A 354 4.74 -14.71 -5.31
N PHE A 355 4.07 -13.90 -6.12
CA PHE A 355 3.75 -14.21 -7.50
C PHE A 355 4.22 -13.08 -8.42
N ASP A 356 4.98 -13.44 -9.47
CA ASP A 356 5.38 -12.52 -10.53
C ASP A 356 4.69 -12.89 -11.86
N GLY A 357 3.92 -11.96 -12.41
CA GLY A 357 3.16 -12.13 -13.64
C GLY A 357 1.76 -11.53 -13.58
N SER A 358 0.96 -11.80 -14.60
CA SER A 358 -0.43 -11.33 -14.68
C SER A 358 -1.33 -12.12 -13.72
N PRO A 359 -2.21 -11.43 -12.95
CA PRO A 359 -3.09 -12.09 -11.98
C PRO A 359 -4.23 -12.89 -12.62
N VAL A 360 -4.36 -12.83 -13.94
CA VAL A 360 -5.42 -13.49 -14.72
C VAL A 360 -4.87 -14.35 -15.88
N TYR A 361 -3.57 -14.57 -15.95
CA TYR A 361 -2.91 -15.36 -16.98
C TYR A 361 -2.19 -16.59 -16.36
N PRO A 362 -2.25 -17.80 -16.96
CA PRO A 362 -2.98 -18.13 -18.21
C PRO A 362 -4.49 -18.26 -18.03
N GLN A 363 -4.98 -18.32 -16.80
CA GLN A 363 -6.39 -18.46 -16.45
C GLN A 363 -6.75 -17.53 -15.29
N PRO A 364 -8.00 -17.04 -15.18
CA PRO A 364 -8.41 -16.13 -14.09
C PRO A 364 -8.25 -16.71 -12.67
N ASN A 365 -8.16 -18.04 -12.54
CA ASN A 365 -8.01 -18.75 -11.26
C ASN A 365 -6.54 -18.86 -10.78
N VAL A 366 -5.56 -18.41 -11.56
CA VAL A 366 -4.12 -18.63 -11.27
C VAL A 366 -3.71 -18.26 -9.85
N LEU A 367 -4.23 -17.14 -9.30
CA LEU A 367 -3.91 -16.72 -7.94
C LEU A 367 -4.63 -17.58 -6.87
N TRP A 368 -5.78 -18.15 -7.19
CA TRP A 368 -6.49 -19.07 -6.29
C TRP A 368 -5.84 -20.43 -6.28
N ASP A 369 -5.35 -20.91 -7.44
CA ASP A 369 -4.52 -22.09 -7.54
C ASP A 369 -3.24 -21.94 -6.70
N LEU A 370 -2.56 -20.80 -6.79
CA LEU A 370 -1.42 -20.46 -5.93
C LEU A 370 -1.82 -20.46 -4.46
N ALA A 371 -2.92 -19.79 -4.11
CA ALA A 371 -3.39 -19.70 -2.73
C ALA A 371 -3.66 -21.08 -2.11
N GLN A 372 -4.20 -22.01 -2.89
CA GLN A 372 -4.41 -23.38 -2.45
C GLN A 372 -3.10 -24.16 -2.32
N ARG A 373 -2.20 -24.10 -3.33
CA ARG A 373 -0.92 -24.83 -3.27
C ARG A 373 -0.01 -24.33 -2.15
N ALA A 374 -0.01 -23.03 -1.93
CA ALA A 374 0.82 -22.39 -0.91
C ALA A 374 0.15 -22.31 0.46
N ASP A 375 -1.04 -22.86 0.68
CA ASP A 375 -1.80 -22.78 1.95
C ASP A 375 -1.91 -21.34 2.48
N VAL A 376 -2.28 -20.40 1.63
CA VAL A 376 -2.35 -18.98 1.98
C VAL A 376 -3.35 -18.73 3.11
N SER A 377 -2.90 -18.02 4.14
CA SER A 377 -3.71 -17.62 5.30
C SER A 377 -4.27 -16.20 5.20
N LEU A 378 -3.50 -15.30 4.56
CA LEU A 378 -3.91 -13.96 4.21
C LEU A 378 -3.74 -13.74 2.71
N PHE A 379 -4.79 -13.32 2.02
CA PHE A 379 -4.79 -12.99 0.59
C PHE A 379 -5.02 -11.50 0.42
N GLY A 380 -4.02 -10.78 -0.06
CA GLY A 380 -4.08 -9.36 -0.34
C GLY A 380 -4.19 -9.06 -1.83
N THR A 381 -5.07 -8.13 -2.18
CA THR A 381 -5.30 -7.75 -3.57
C THR A 381 -5.86 -6.32 -3.70
N SER A 382 -6.26 -5.93 -4.91
CA SER A 382 -6.98 -4.69 -5.18
C SER A 382 -8.47 -4.95 -5.45
N ALA A 383 -9.32 -3.94 -5.22
CA ALA A 383 -10.73 -4.01 -5.60
C ALA A 383 -10.91 -4.24 -7.12
N LYS A 384 -9.95 -3.76 -7.93
CA LYS A 384 -9.97 -3.97 -9.39
C LYS A 384 -9.72 -5.43 -9.80
N TYR A 385 -8.89 -6.17 -9.06
CA TYR A 385 -8.76 -7.61 -9.29
C TYR A 385 -10.05 -8.35 -8.97
N LEU A 386 -10.70 -8.02 -7.84
CA LEU A 386 -12.00 -8.62 -7.48
C LEU A 386 -13.07 -8.33 -8.53
N GLU A 387 -13.11 -7.10 -9.06
CA GLU A 387 -14.00 -6.72 -10.17
C GLU A 387 -13.70 -7.53 -11.44
N ALA A 388 -12.42 -7.72 -11.77
CA ALA A 388 -12.01 -8.46 -12.96
C ALA A 388 -12.45 -9.93 -12.92
N ILE A 389 -12.31 -10.59 -11.78
CA ILE A 389 -12.72 -11.99 -11.62
C ILE A 389 -14.24 -12.14 -11.48
N GLU A 390 -14.93 -11.15 -10.92
CA GLU A 390 -16.39 -11.09 -10.87
C GLU A 390 -16.99 -10.99 -12.29
N LYS A 391 -16.42 -10.15 -13.16
CA LYS A 391 -16.87 -9.99 -14.57
C LYS A 391 -16.77 -11.27 -15.40
N VAL A 392 -15.86 -12.16 -15.06
CA VAL A 392 -15.73 -13.49 -15.70
C VAL A 392 -16.42 -14.60 -14.91
N GLU A 393 -17.25 -14.23 -13.94
CA GLU A 393 -18.06 -15.12 -13.11
C GLU A 393 -17.23 -16.22 -12.41
N LEU A 394 -15.96 -15.92 -12.07
CA LEU A 394 -15.10 -16.87 -11.38
C LEU A 394 -15.66 -17.15 -9.98
N SER A 395 -15.76 -18.42 -9.61
CA SER A 395 -16.29 -18.86 -8.32
C SER A 395 -15.28 -19.80 -7.62
N PRO A 396 -14.25 -19.25 -6.96
CA PRO A 396 -13.25 -20.06 -6.26
C PRO A 396 -13.82 -21.03 -5.24
N ILE A 397 -14.92 -20.70 -4.55
CA ILE A 397 -15.56 -21.57 -3.56
C ILE A 397 -16.01 -22.91 -4.14
N ASP A 398 -16.31 -22.98 -5.44
CA ASP A 398 -16.77 -24.19 -6.10
C ASP A 398 -15.61 -25.10 -6.53
N SER A 399 -14.38 -24.58 -6.62
CA SER A 399 -13.22 -25.28 -7.19
C SER A 399 -12.02 -25.40 -6.24
N HIS A 400 -11.94 -24.57 -5.20
CA HIS A 400 -10.80 -24.51 -4.29
C HIS A 400 -11.23 -24.73 -2.84
N SER A 401 -10.46 -25.56 -2.15
CA SER A 401 -10.62 -25.75 -0.71
C SER A 401 -9.65 -24.86 0.04
N LEU A 402 -9.88 -23.66 0.32
CA LEU A 402 -8.96 -22.71 0.95
C LEU A 402 -9.03 -22.79 2.51
N PRO A 403 -8.64 -23.91 3.15
CA PRO A 403 -8.91 -24.13 4.58
C PRO A 403 -8.18 -23.14 5.47
N HIS A 404 -6.98 -22.72 5.07
CA HIS A 404 -6.13 -21.82 5.85
C HIS A 404 -6.43 -20.34 5.61
N LEU A 405 -7.14 -20.00 4.54
CA LEU A 405 -7.47 -18.61 4.23
C LEU A 405 -8.45 -18.05 5.27
N ARG A 406 -7.97 -17.07 6.05
CA ARG A 406 -8.71 -16.43 7.13
C ARG A 406 -9.03 -14.98 6.85
N THR A 407 -8.15 -14.28 6.12
CA THR A 407 -8.26 -12.84 5.87
C THR A 407 -8.05 -12.55 4.39
N LEU A 408 -8.91 -11.71 3.82
CA LEU A 408 -8.74 -11.12 2.51
C LEU A 408 -8.67 -9.59 2.67
N CYS A 409 -7.52 -9.01 2.26
CA CYS A 409 -7.33 -7.56 2.27
C CYS A 409 -7.55 -7.00 0.87
N SER A 410 -8.26 -5.86 0.78
CA SER A 410 -8.47 -5.14 -0.47
C SER A 410 -8.15 -3.66 -0.31
N THR A 411 -7.34 -3.10 -1.22
CA THR A 411 -7.01 -1.67 -1.25
C THR A 411 -6.74 -1.16 -2.67
N GLY A 412 -6.32 0.08 -2.80
CA GLY A 412 -5.95 0.72 -4.08
C GLY A 412 -7.10 1.44 -4.78
N SER A 413 -8.34 1.01 -4.56
CA SER A 413 -9.57 1.65 -4.97
C SER A 413 -10.70 1.26 -4.04
N VAL A 414 -11.83 1.96 -4.13
CA VAL A 414 -13.01 1.67 -3.30
C VAL A 414 -13.51 0.25 -3.58
N LEU A 415 -13.74 -0.51 -2.53
CA LEU A 415 -14.43 -1.81 -2.60
C LEU A 415 -15.93 -1.56 -2.46
N TYR A 416 -16.67 -1.79 -3.53
CA TYR A 416 -18.11 -1.52 -3.56
C TYR A 416 -18.94 -2.58 -2.82
N PRO A 417 -20.16 -2.25 -2.32
CA PRO A 417 -21.00 -3.19 -1.57
C PRO A 417 -21.29 -4.50 -2.29
N GLU A 418 -21.40 -4.50 -3.62
CA GLU A 418 -21.63 -5.65 -4.48
C GLU A 418 -20.45 -6.63 -4.43
N GLN A 419 -19.23 -6.10 -4.40
CA GLN A 419 -18.00 -6.89 -4.31
C GLN A 419 -17.87 -7.60 -2.96
N PHE A 420 -18.38 -7.01 -1.86
CA PHE A 420 -18.49 -7.72 -0.57
C PHE A 420 -19.39 -8.94 -0.71
N TYR A 421 -20.55 -8.78 -1.37
CA TYR A 421 -21.45 -9.89 -1.63
C TYR A 421 -20.80 -10.97 -2.49
N TYR A 422 -20.10 -10.56 -3.56
CA TYR A 422 -19.35 -11.48 -4.41
C TYR A 422 -18.32 -12.30 -3.62
N VAL A 423 -17.52 -11.67 -2.76
CA VAL A 423 -16.51 -12.36 -1.96
C VAL A 423 -17.14 -13.44 -1.08
N TYR A 424 -18.19 -13.13 -0.33
CA TYR A 424 -18.82 -14.11 0.57
C TYR A 424 -19.61 -15.18 -0.15
N LYS A 425 -20.13 -14.90 -1.33
CA LYS A 425 -20.88 -15.86 -2.13
C LYS A 425 -19.98 -16.78 -2.97
N HIS A 426 -18.92 -16.23 -3.56
CA HIS A 426 -18.15 -16.92 -4.59
C HIS A 426 -16.72 -17.25 -4.18
N ILE A 427 -16.17 -16.64 -3.13
CA ILE A 427 -14.80 -16.91 -2.69
C ILE A 427 -14.79 -17.73 -1.41
N LYS A 428 -15.29 -17.21 -0.30
CA LYS A 428 -15.35 -17.95 0.97
C LYS A 428 -16.35 -17.30 1.94
N GLN A 429 -17.20 -18.09 2.57
CA GLN A 429 -18.22 -17.60 3.51
C GLN A 429 -17.65 -17.17 4.86
N ASP A 430 -16.78 -17.99 5.48
CA ASP A 430 -16.10 -17.62 6.73
C ASP A 430 -14.75 -16.99 6.42
N LEU A 431 -14.78 -15.69 6.17
CA LEU A 431 -13.61 -14.90 5.78
C LEU A 431 -13.67 -13.50 6.37
N HIS A 432 -12.62 -13.07 7.03
CA HIS A 432 -12.45 -11.67 7.42
C HIS A 432 -12.10 -10.84 6.16
N LEU A 433 -13.06 -10.14 5.58
CA LEU A 433 -12.85 -9.24 4.45
C LEU A 433 -12.49 -7.85 4.98
N ALA A 434 -11.22 -7.51 4.88
CA ALA A 434 -10.67 -6.23 5.28
C ALA A 434 -10.50 -5.29 4.08
N SER A 435 -11.46 -4.38 3.87
CA SER A 435 -11.23 -3.22 3.02
C SER A 435 -10.35 -2.24 3.81
N ILE A 436 -9.14 -1.95 3.32
CA ILE A 436 -8.17 -1.11 4.01
C ILE A 436 -7.83 0.13 3.19
N SER A 437 -7.63 1.25 3.86
CA SER A 437 -7.28 2.51 3.21
C SER A 437 -6.17 3.25 3.95
N GLY A 438 -5.21 3.72 3.17
CA GLY A 438 -4.05 4.47 3.60
C GLY A 438 -3.31 4.98 2.39
N GLY A 439 -1.98 5.06 2.45
CA GLY A 439 -1.24 5.56 1.30
C GLY A 439 0.26 5.39 1.42
N THR A 440 0.90 5.61 0.28
CA THR A 440 2.35 5.76 0.20
C THR A 440 2.84 6.85 1.16
N ASP A 441 1.98 7.83 1.42
CA ASP A 441 2.27 8.98 2.26
C ASP A 441 2.64 8.60 3.71
N ILE A 442 2.06 7.55 4.26
CA ILE A 442 2.37 7.05 5.61
C ILE A 442 2.96 5.64 5.62
N CYS A 443 3.21 5.06 4.45
CA CYS A 443 3.64 3.66 4.30
C CYS A 443 2.82 2.71 5.19
N GLY A 444 1.49 2.83 5.13
CA GLY A 444 0.56 2.10 6.01
C GLY A 444 -0.88 2.54 5.79
N CYS A 445 -1.74 2.21 6.74
CA CYS A 445 -3.17 2.44 6.65
C CYS A 445 -3.71 3.29 7.80
N PHE A 446 -4.65 4.20 7.47
CA PHE A 446 -5.46 4.92 8.45
C PHE A 446 -6.66 4.09 8.92
N VAL A 447 -7.28 3.37 7.98
CA VAL A 447 -8.45 2.51 8.22
C VAL A 447 -8.10 1.07 7.86
N LEU A 448 -8.43 0.16 8.74
CA LEU A 448 -7.99 -1.22 8.69
C LEU A 448 -9.14 -2.20 8.99
N GLY A 449 -8.85 -3.48 8.78
CA GLY A 449 -9.69 -4.56 9.27
C GLY A 449 -9.61 -4.70 10.79
N ASN A 450 -10.60 -5.40 11.34
CA ASN A 450 -10.66 -5.78 12.72
C ASN A 450 -11.18 -7.22 12.83
N PRO A 451 -10.30 -8.18 13.18
CA PRO A 451 -10.65 -9.61 13.13
C PRO A 451 -11.68 -10.05 14.18
N ILE A 452 -11.98 -9.19 15.17
CA ILE A 452 -12.94 -9.47 16.26
C ILE A 452 -14.26 -8.68 16.13
N SER A 453 -14.45 -7.95 15.03
CA SER A 453 -15.65 -7.15 14.80
C SER A 453 -16.37 -7.56 13.52
N PRO A 454 -17.69 -7.30 13.44
CA PRO A 454 -18.46 -7.57 12.24
C PRO A 454 -17.98 -6.78 11.02
N VAL A 455 -18.19 -7.34 9.82
CA VAL A 455 -17.99 -6.66 8.53
C VAL A 455 -19.34 -6.19 7.99
N TYR A 456 -19.40 -4.92 7.62
CA TYR A 456 -20.55 -4.32 6.94
C TYR A 456 -20.21 -3.99 5.49
N ARG A 457 -21.19 -4.14 4.61
CA ARG A 457 -20.98 -3.94 3.17
C ARG A 457 -20.60 -2.51 2.83
N GLY A 458 -19.53 -2.37 2.05
CA GLY A 458 -19.05 -1.07 1.56
C GLY A 458 -18.27 -0.27 2.59
N GLU A 459 -18.05 -0.81 3.79
CA GLU A 459 -17.30 -0.12 4.85
C GLU A 459 -15.86 -0.63 4.97
N CYS A 460 -14.91 0.27 5.14
CA CYS A 460 -13.67 -0.05 5.85
C CYS A 460 -14.01 -0.12 7.33
N GLN A 461 -13.65 -1.22 8.00
CA GLN A 461 -14.24 -1.55 9.29
C GLN A 461 -14.03 -0.50 10.37
N GLN A 462 -12.81 -0.06 10.59
CA GLN A 462 -12.51 0.84 11.72
C GLN A 462 -11.21 1.62 11.51
N ALA A 463 -11.04 2.72 12.23
CA ALA A 463 -9.75 3.39 12.37
C ALA A 463 -8.70 2.44 12.95
N GLY A 464 -7.48 2.54 12.47
CA GLY A 464 -6.35 1.76 12.98
C GLY A 464 -6.06 2.09 14.45
N LEU A 465 -5.59 1.11 15.23
CA LEU A 465 -5.12 1.36 16.60
C LEU A 465 -4.01 2.42 16.59
N GLY A 466 -4.10 3.36 17.52
CA GLY A 466 -3.19 4.50 17.61
C GLY A 466 -3.45 5.62 16.61
N VAL A 467 -4.48 5.53 15.76
CA VAL A 467 -4.79 6.49 14.70
C VAL A 467 -6.10 7.22 15.01
N ASP A 468 -6.03 8.52 15.26
CA ASP A 468 -7.19 9.36 15.54
C ASP A 468 -7.73 10.03 14.28
N ILE A 469 -8.56 9.29 13.54
CA ILE A 469 -9.21 9.79 12.33
C ILE A 469 -10.46 10.57 12.68
N LYS A 470 -10.63 11.69 11.98
CA LYS A 470 -11.86 12.49 11.97
C LYS A 470 -12.29 12.75 10.52
N VAL A 471 -13.54 13.14 10.38
CA VAL A 471 -14.09 13.66 9.13
C VAL A 471 -14.32 15.14 9.31
N PHE A 472 -13.64 15.98 8.52
CA PHE A 472 -13.77 17.43 8.58
C PHE A 472 -14.53 17.96 7.37
N ASN A 473 -15.39 18.97 7.60
CA ASN A 473 -15.92 19.77 6.51
C ASN A 473 -14.88 20.77 5.99
N SER A 474 -15.23 21.50 4.94
CA SER A 474 -14.34 22.52 4.34
C SER A 474 -13.92 23.67 5.29
N SER A 475 -14.65 23.87 6.38
CA SER A 475 -14.36 24.88 7.40
C SER A 475 -13.49 24.33 8.55
N GLY A 476 -13.02 23.09 8.47
CA GLY A 476 -12.17 22.44 9.48
C GLY A 476 -12.93 21.97 10.73
N HIS A 477 -14.25 21.84 10.66
CA HIS A 477 -15.04 21.33 11.77
C HIS A 477 -15.35 19.83 11.56
N LYS A 478 -15.25 19.08 12.66
CA LYS A 478 -15.67 17.66 12.66
C LYS A 478 -17.13 17.54 12.30
N VAL A 479 -17.44 16.59 11.41
CA VAL A 479 -18.81 16.19 11.07
C VAL A 479 -19.03 14.71 11.37
N ASP A 480 -20.24 14.36 11.82
CA ASP A 480 -20.60 12.99 12.12
C ASP A 480 -21.63 12.51 11.09
N HIS A 481 -21.37 11.35 10.47
CA HIS A 481 -22.23 10.73 9.46
C HIS A 481 -22.46 11.56 8.18
N GLU A 482 -21.73 12.62 8.02
CA GLU A 482 -21.72 13.45 6.81
C GLU A 482 -20.42 13.23 6.05
N ARG A 483 -20.42 13.60 4.76
CA ARG A 483 -19.22 13.58 3.94
C ARG A 483 -18.30 14.73 4.31
N GLY A 484 -17.05 14.44 4.29
CA GLY A 484 -15.99 15.40 4.49
C GLY A 484 -14.64 14.77 4.20
N GLU A 485 -13.59 15.44 4.61
CA GLU A 485 -12.23 15.06 4.35
C GLU A 485 -11.66 14.21 5.48
N LEU A 486 -10.96 13.15 5.10
CA LEU A 486 -10.23 12.33 6.05
C LEU A 486 -9.03 13.11 6.59
N VAL A 487 -9.03 13.28 7.91
CA VAL A 487 -7.92 13.91 8.63
C VAL A 487 -7.44 13.02 9.77
N CYS A 488 -6.16 13.15 10.12
CA CYS A 488 -5.59 12.52 11.32
C CYS A 488 -5.20 13.62 12.32
N THR A 489 -5.79 13.55 13.51
CA THR A 489 -5.67 14.61 14.51
C THR A 489 -4.63 14.35 15.58
N ASN A 490 -3.94 13.22 15.51
CA ASN A 490 -2.80 12.90 16.39
C ASN A 490 -1.53 12.59 15.58
N SER A 491 -0.40 12.60 16.25
CA SER A 491 0.89 12.20 15.68
C SER A 491 0.99 10.68 15.58
N LEU A 492 1.62 10.20 14.52
CA LEU A 492 1.89 8.77 14.28
C LEU A 492 3.40 8.52 14.13
N PRO A 493 3.94 7.39 14.64
CA PRO A 493 5.35 7.06 14.46
C PRO A 493 5.76 6.81 13.01
N ASN A 494 4.82 6.46 12.14
CA ASN A 494 5.02 6.20 10.71
C ASN A 494 4.66 7.39 9.81
N PHE A 495 4.46 8.58 10.34
CA PHE A 495 4.47 9.77 9.50
C PHE A 495 5.84 9.91 8.83
N PRO A 496 5.89 10.39 7.57
CA PRO A 496 7.16 10.58 6.89
C PRO A 496 8.11 11.47 7.68
N VAL A 497 9.38 11.17 7.61
CA VAL A 497 10.44 12.07 8.14
C VAL A 497 10.44 13.39 7.37
N GLY A 498 10.03 13.36 6.10
CA GLY A 498 9.97 14.50 5.20
C GLY A 498 10.00 14.04 3.74
N PHE A 499 10.26 14.96 2.85
CA PHE A 499 10.58 14.63 1.46
C PHE A 499 12.09 14.74 1.23
N TRP A 500 12.62 13.91 0.34
CA TRP A 500 14.03 13.91 0.00
C TRP A 500 14.46 15.27 -0.58
N ASN A 501 15.52 15.83 -0.02
CA ASN A 501 16.04 17.15 -0.39
C ASN A 501 15.03 18.31 -0.25
N ASP A 502 14.03 18.18 0.62
CA ASP A 502 13.07 19.26 0.94
C ASP A 502 13.51 20.02 2.20
N THR A 503 13.28 21.33 2.23
CA THR A 503 13.48 22.17 3.41
C THR A 503 12.38 22.02 4.47
N GLY A 504 11.38 21.18 4.19
CA GLY A 504 10.18 20.98 4.99
C GLY A 504 8.98 21.81 4.52
N GLU A 505 9.16 22.75 3.59
CA GLU A 505 8.08 23.60 3.07
C GLU A 505 7.10 22.81 2.21
N ARG A 506 7.61 21.99 1.30
CA ARG A 506 6.77 21.15 0.42
C ARG A 506 6.05 20.06 1.22
N TYR A 507 6.71 19.47 2.22
CA TYR A 507 6.10 18.53 3.15
C TYR A 507 4.96 19.18 3.94
N HIS A 508 5.21 20.41 4.47
CA HIS A 508 4.19 21.17 5.19
C HIS A 508 2.99 21.48 4.31
N SER A 509 3.22 22.09 3.14
CA SER A 509 2.14 22.49 2.23
C SER A 509 1.32 21.29 1.70
N THR A 510 1.91 20.10 1.66
CA THR A 510 1.22 18.90 1.20
C THR A 510 0.20 18.38 2.23
N TYR A 511 0.54 18.37 3.51
CA TYR A 511 -0.24 17.63 4.52
C TYR A 511 -0.75 18.49 5.69
N TRP A 512 -0.18 19.68 5.94
CA TRP A 512 -0.38 20.43 7.18
C TRP A 512 -0.90 21.86 6.98
N ASP A 513 -1.02 22.30 5.73
CA ASP A 513 -1.38 23.70 5.41
C ASP A 513 -2.91 23.94 5.45
N LYS A 514 -3.70 22.91 5.14
CA LYS A 514 -5.15 23.04 5.03
C LYS A 514 -5.87 23.22 6.36
N PHE A 515 -5.43 22.48 7.38
CA PHE A 515 -5.99 22.53 8.72
C PHE A 515 -4.86 22.62 9.74
N ASP A 516 -4.94 23.58 10.64
CA ASP A 516 -3.88 23.83 11.62
C ASP A 516 -3.60 22.62 12.51
N ASN A 517 -2.35 22.17 12.54
CA ASN A 517 -1.86 21.04 13.33
C ASN A 517 -2.57 19.71 13.07
N VAL A 518 -3.20 19.52 11.91
CA VAL A 518 -3.94 18.32 11.53
C VAL A 518 -3.44 17.80 10.19
N TRP A 519 -3.14 16.49 10.13
CA TRP A 519 -2.78 15.83 8.88
C TRP A 519 -3.99 15.75 7.95
N HIS A 520 -3.89 16.36 6.79
CA HIS A 520 -4.87 16.26 5.72
C HIS A 520 -4.42 15.22 4.69
N HIS A 521 -5.23 14.16 4.49
CA HIS A 521 -4.87 13.07 3.58
C HIS A 521 -5.38 13.28 2.15
N GLY A 522 -6.48 14.00 2.00
CA GLY A 522 -7.10 14.29 0.72
C GLY A 522 -8.06 13.21 0.21
N ASP A 523 -8.50 12.29 1.05
CA ASP A 523 -9.60 11.37 0.75
C ASP A 523 -10.93 11.94 1.27
N GLU A 524 -12.00 11.77 0.48
CA GLU A 524 -13.35 12.09 0.91
C GLU A 524 -14.01 10.86 1.52
N VAL A 525 -14.51 11.01 2.74
CA VAL A 525 -15.05 9.90 3.53
C VAL A 525 -16.29 10.34 4.32
N ALA A 526 -17.04 9.36 4.80
CA ALA A 526 -18.04 9.56 5.86
C ALA A 526 -17.92 8.45 6.89
N GLN A 527 -18.10 8.76 8.16
CA GLN A 527 -18.20 7.74 9.19
C GLN A 527 -19.60 7.12 9.17
N SER A 528 -19.66 5.79 9.18
CA SER A 528 -20.93 5.05 9.22
C SER A 528 -21.53 5.00 10.63
N ALA A 529 -22.80 4.61 10.73
CA ALA A 529 -23.45 4.39 12.02
C ALA A 529 -22.87 3.21 12.82
N HIS A 530 -22.06 2.36 12.19
CA HIS A 530 -21.38 1.22 12.82
C HIS A 530 -19.96 1.55 13.28
N GLY A 531 -19.50 2.80 13.06
CA GLY A 531 -18.16 3.24 13.39
C GLY A 531 -17.10 2.97 12.29
N GLY A 532 -17.50 2.35 11.17
CA GLY A 532 -16.69 2.18 9.98
C GLY A 532 -16.65 3.44 9.11
N TYR A 533 -15.95 3.34 7.99
CA TYR A 533 -15.76 4.47 7.07
C TYR A 533 -16.14 4.09 5.64
N LEU A 534 -16.93 4.97 5.02
CA LEU A 534 -17.29 4.92 3.61
C LEU A 534 -16.38 5.85 2.84
N PHE A 535 -15.71 5.34 1.82
CA PHE A 535 -14.81 6.11 0.96
C PHE A 535 -15.52 6.50 -0.33
N TYR A 536 -15.34 7.75 -0.76
CA TYR A 536 -15.96 8.31 -1.96
C TYR A 536 -14.95 8.68 -3.04
N GLY A 537 -13.66 8.57 -2.74
CA GLY A 537 -12.54 8.86 -3.63
C GLY A 537 -11.62 9.93 -3.09
N ARG A 538 -10.86 10.56 -3.98
CA ARG A 538 -9.93 11.65 -3.63
C ARG A 538 -10.68 12.98 -3.58
N GLY A 539 -10.50 13.74 -2.49
CA GLY A 539 -11.13 15.04 -2.31
C GLY A 539 -10.65 16.12 -3.29
N ASP A 540 -9.46 15.94 -3.88
CA ASP A 540 -8.91 16.80 -4.93
C ASP A 540 -9.54 16.54 -6.31
N THR A 541 -10.23 15.44 -6.49
CA THR A 541 -11.00 15.05 -7.67
C THR A 541 -12.51 15.10 -7.44
N THR A 542 -12.94 15.50 -6.26
CA THR A 542 -14.35 15.70 -5.93
C THR A 542 -14.96 16.73 -6.87
N LEU A 543 -16.12 16.38 -7.42
CA LEU A 543 -16.88 17.26 -8.29
C LEU A 543 -17.74 18.21 -7.44
N ASN A 544 -17.92 19.44 -7.94
CA ASN A 544 -18.69 20.47 -7.24
C ASN A 544 -19.68 21.22 -8.15
N PRO A 545 -20.56 20.52 -8.88
CA PRO A 545 -21.52 21.16 -9.77
C PRO A 545 -22.55 21.98 -8.98
N GLY A 546 -22.59 23.30 -9.24
CA GLY A 546 -23.52 24.20 -8.56
C GLY A 546 -23.35 24.25 -7.05
N GLY A 547 -22.14 24.06 -6.53
CA GLY A 547 -21.81 24.11 -5.10
C GLY A 547 -22.17 22.85 -4.30
N VAL A 548 -22.53 21.75 -4.96
CA VAL A 548 -22.80 20.46 -4.32
C VAL A 548 -21.64 19.50 -4.54
N ARG A 549 -21.02 19.05 -3.46
CA ARG A 549 -19.92 18.08 -3.51
C ARG A 549 -20.43 16.69 -3.95
N ILE A 550 -19.81 16.14 -4.98
CA ILE A 550 -20.11 14.82 -5.55
C ILE A 550 -18.81 14.02 -5.66
N GLY A 551 -18.77 12.85 -5.03
CA GLY A 551 -17.67 11.92 -5.15
C GLY A 551 -17.72 11.22 -6.50
N THR A 552 -16.60 11.19 -7.23
CA THR A 552 -16.50 10.50 -8.54
C THR A 552 -16.90 9.03 -8.42
N ALA A 553 -16.55 8.39 -7.29
CA ALA A 553 -16.91 7.00 -7.00
C ALA A 553 -18.42 6.72 -7.05
N GLU A 554 -19.27 7.69 -6.72
CA GLU A 554 -20.72 7.52 -6.81
C GLU A 554 -21.21 7.39 -8.25
N ILE A 555 -20.57 8.15 -9.15
CA ILE A 555 -20.85 8.08 -10.58
C ILE A 555 -20.40 6.72 -11.12
N TYR A 556 -19.17 6.31 -10.81
CA TYR A 556 -18.63 5.03 -11.29
C TYR A 556 -19.44 3.83 -10.82
N GLN A 557 -19.88 3.83 -9.56
CA GLN A 557 -20.70 2.78 -8.99
C GLN A 557 -22.01 2.55 -9.77
N GLN A 558 -22.56 3.60 -10.35
CA GLN A 558 -23.79 3.50 -11.12
C GLN A 558 -23.54 3.25 -12.62
N VAL A 559 -22.59 3.97 -13.18
CA VAL A 559 -22.30 3.92 -14.62
C VAL A 559 -21.73 2.56 -15.03
N ASN A 560 -20.79 2.02 -14.24
CA ASN A 560 -20.13 0.76 -14.54
C ASN A 560 -21.05 -0.48 -14.38
N THR A 561 -22.28 -0.32 -13.88
CA THR A 561 -23.30 -1.38 -13.87
C THR A 561 -24.17 -1.43 -15.13
N ILE A 562 -24.04 -0.45 -16.03
CA ILE A 562 -24.85 -0.35 -17.23
C ILE A 562 -24.26 -1.30 -18.29
N GLU A 563 -25.13 -2.12 -18.88
CA GLU A 563 -24.73 -3.03 -19.96
C GLU A 563 -24.09 -2.25 -21.13
N GLY A 564 -22.99 -2.76 -21.64
CA GLY A 564 -22.21 -2.12 -22.70
C GLY A 564 -21.09 -1.19 -22.21
N ILE A 565 -21.01 -0.87 -20.93
CA ILE A 565 -19.92 -0.07 -20.33
C ILE A 565 -18.91 -0.97 -19.66
N VAL A 566 -17.63 -0.78 -19.96
CA VAL A 566 -16.51 -1.50 -19.34
C VAL A 566 -15.99 -0.75 -18.11
N ASP A 567 -15.75 0.56 -18.27
CA ASP A 567 -15.24 1.43 -17.20
C ASP A 567 -15.56 2.90 -17.50
N SER A 568 -15.38 3.79 -16.52
CA SER A 568 -15.67 5.20 -16.69
C SER A 568 -14.77 6.10 -15.85
N ILE A 569 -14.62 7.36 -16.27
CA ILE A 569 -13.93 8.42 -15.53
C ILE A 569 -14.70 9.72 -15.64
N ALA A 570 -14.97 10.37 -14.50
CA ALA A 570 -15.69 11.63 -14.42
C ALA A 570 -14.76 12.72 -13.89
N VAL A 571 -14.85 13.90 -14.49
CA VAL A 571 -14.05 15.07 -14.09
C VAL A 571 -14.89 16.34 -14.15
N GLY A 572 -14.45 17.35 -13.40
CA GLY A 572 -15.03 18.69 -13.46
C GLY A 572 -14.42 19.51 -14.61
N LYS A 573 -15.27 20.05 -15.47
CA LYS A 573 -14.93 21.09 -16.45
C LYS A 573 -15.36 22.44 -15.94
N ASP A 574 -14.44 23.35 -15.83
CA ASP A 574 -14.71 24.73 -15.44
C ASP A 574 -15.31 25.53 -16.63
N ILE A 575 -16.55 25.97 -16.51
CA ILE A 575 -17.27 26.77 -17.51
C ILE A 575 -17.97 27.92 -16.79
N ASP A 576 -17.68 29.17 -17.17
CA ASP A 576 -18.36 30.40 -16.67
C ASP A 576 -18.48 30.47 -15.12
N ARG A 577 -17.41 30.16 -14.41
CA ARG A 577 -17.31 30.11 -12.95
C ARG A 577 -18.18 29.02 -12.30
N ASN A 578 -18.63 28.04 -13.07
CA ASN A 578 -19.33 26.86 -12.58
C ASN A 578 -18.59 25.59 -13.02
N GLU A 579 -18.61 24.54 -12.20
CA GLU A 579 -18.06 23.25 -12.59
C GLU A 579 -19.19 22.38 -13.17
N GLN A 580 -18.95 21.82 -14.36
CA GLN A 580 -19.83 20.84 -15.01
C GLN A 580 -19.19 19.46 -14.96
N ILE A 581 -19.99 18.42 -14.76
CA ILE A 581 -19.54 17.03 -14.81
C ILE A 581 -19.41 16.60 -16.26
N TRP A 582 -18.19 16.19 -16.66
CA TRP A 582 -17.91 15.52 -17.90
C TRP A 582 -17.53 14.07 -17.63
N LEU A 583 -18.19 13.14 -18.31
CA LEU A 583 -18.04 11.71 -18.15
C LEU A 583 -17.43 11.10 -19.41
N PHE A 584 -16.39 10.31 -19.23
CA PHE A 584 -15.77 9.51 -20.30
C PHE A 584 -16.03 8.05 -19.99
N VAL A 585 -16.52 7.30 -21.00
CA VAL A 585 -16.89 5.89 -20.86
C VAL A 585 -16.10 5.03 -21.84
N GLN A 586 -15.55 3.94 -21.33
CA GLN A 586 -15.01 2.87 -22.15
C GLN A 586 -16.14 1.89 -22.45
N LEU A 587 -16.37 1.63 -23.73
CA LEU A 587 -17.45 0.75 -24.20
C LEU A 587 -16.93 -0.66 -24.47
N GLN A 588 -17.83 -1.63 -24.40
CA GLN A 588 -17.57 -2.99 -24.86
C GLN A 588 -17.38 -2.98 -26.39
N GLN A 589 -16.73 -4.02 -26.89
CA GLN A 589 -16.57 -4.24 -28.33
C GLN A 589 -17.97 -4.31 -28.97
N ASP A 590 -18.14 -3.66 -30.14
CA ASP A 590 -19.40 -3.57 -30.87
C ASP A 590 -20.53 -2.75 -30.24
N VAL A 591 -20.27 -2.04 -29.14
CA VAL A 591 -21.19 -1.08 -28.53
C VAL A 591 -20.83 0.34 -28.95
N SER A 592 -21.81 1.13 -29.34
CA SER A 592 -21.66 2.54 -29.68
C SER A 592 -22.36 3.44 -28.64
N LEU A 593 -21.82 4.64 -28.41
CA LEU A 593 -22.43 5.65 -27.55
C LEU A 593 -23.59 6.32 -28.30
N ASP A 594 -24.72 5.64 -28.37
CA ASP A 594 -25.95 6.14 -29.01
C ASP A 594 -26.88 6.84 -27.98
N GLU A 595 -27.96 7.43 -28.45
CA GLU A 595 -28.96 8.11 -27.63
C GLU A 595 -29.60 7.19 -26.60
N THR A 596 -29.68 5.89 -26.86
CA THR A 596 -30.24 4.91 -25.94
C THR A 596 -29.33 4.76 -24.72
N LEU A 597 -28.02 4.56 -24.97
CA LEU A 597 -27.02 4.42 -23.89
C LEU A 597 -26.83 5.75 -23.14
N LEU A 598 -26.79 6.89 -23.83
CA LEU A 598 -26.77 8.22 -23.21
C LEU A 598 -27.94 8.43 -22.25
N THR A 599 -29.16 8.05 -22.68
CA THR A 599 -30.37 8.13 -21.88
C THR A 599 -30.30 7.19 -20.66
N ALA A 600 -29.82 5.97 -20.86
CA ALA A 600 -29.66 5.00 -19.78
C ALA A 600 -28.70 5.51 -18.70
N ILE A 601 -27.53 6.06 -19.08
CA ILE A 601 -26.55 6.64 -18.16
C ILE A 601 -27.18 7.78 -17.37
N ARG A 602 -27.79 8.76 -18.05
CA ARG A 602 -28.42 9.92 -17.39
C ARG A 602 -29.56 9.52 -16.46
N SER A 603 -30.41 8.60 -16.90
CA SER A 603 -31.54 8.10 -16.11
C SER A 603 -31.07 7.33 -14.88
N LYS A 604 -30.07 6.47 -15.03
CA LYS A 604 -29.48 5.70 -13.92
C LYS A 604 -28.91 6.64 -12.86
N LEU A 605 -28.09 7.60 -13.25
CA LEU A 605 -27.48 8.56 -12.31
C LEU A 605 -28.55 9.45 -11.65
N LYS A 606 -29.54 9.90 -12.38
CA LYS A 606 -30.64 10.71 -11.85
C LYS A 606 -31.48 9.96 -10.82
N SER A 607 -31.80 8.69 -11.07
CA SER A 607 -32.63 7.87 -10.20
C SER A 607 -31.87 7.31 -9.00
N SER A 608 -30.62 6.88 -9.20
CA SER A 608 -29.83 6.20 -8.17
C SER A 608 -29.02 7.16 -7.29
N CYS A 609 -28.65 8.34 -7.78
CA CYS A 609 -27.92 9.35 -7.04
C CYS A 609 -28.75 10.63 -6.85
N SER A 610 -28.69 11.54 -7.83
CA SER A 610 -29.51 12.75 -7.87
C SER A 610 -29.43 13.43 -9.24
N PRO A 611 -30.30 14.39 -9.57
CA PRO A 611 -30.18 15.18 -10.80
C PRO A 611 -28.83 15.90 -10.94
N ARG A 612 -28.12 16.15 -9.84
CA ARG A 612 -26.82 16.85 -9.83
C ARG A 612 -25.64 15.96 -10.22
N HIS A 613 -25.82 14.65 -10.19
CA HIS A 613 -24.81 13.66 -10.64
C HIS A 613 -24.84 13.43 -12.14
N VAL A 614 -25.86 13.97 -12.83
CA VAL A 614 -26.02 13.75 -14.27
C VAL A 614 -24.98 14.56 -15.03
N PRO A 615 -24.11 13.90 -15.84
CA PRO A 615 -23.09 14.59 -16.63
C PRO A 615 -23.73 15.53 -17.64
N SER A 616 -23.14 16.70 -17.82
CA SER A 616 -23.50 17.63 -18.88
C SER A 616 -23.04 17.13 -20.24
N GLN A 617 -21.89 16.45 -20.28
CA GLN A 617 -21.33 15.82 -21.47
C GLN A 617 -20.88 14.38 -21.16
N ILE A 618 -21.05 13.50 -22.13
CA ILE A 618 -20.62 12.10 -22.07
C ILE A 618 -19.89 11.78 -23.38
N PHE A 619 -18.68 11.21 -23.26
CA PHE A 619 -17.81 10.90 -24.37
C PHE A 619 -17.40 9.43 -24.34
N ALA A 620 -17.30 8.79 -25.50
CA ALA A 620 -16.69 7.47 -25.61
C ALA A 620 -15.17 7.61 -25.80
N ILE A 621 -14.42 6.75 -25.12
CA ILE A 621 -12.96 6.65 -25.22
C ILE A 621 -12.54 5.19 -25.33
N SER A 622 -11.37 4.95 -25.89
CA SER A 622 -10.86 3.60 -26.13
C SER A 622 -10.51 2.86 -24.84
N ASP A 623 -10.04 3.57 -23.81
CA ASP A 623 -9.72 3.05 -22.49
C ASP A 623 -9.81 4.18 -21.45
N VAL A 624 -9.87 3.84 -20.17
CA VAL A 624 -9.86 4.83 -19.07
C VAL A 624 -8.42 5.05 -18.59
N PRO A 625 -7.94 6.31 -18.52
CA PRO A 625 -6.59 6.60 -18.06
C PRO A 625 -6.37 6.11 -16.61
N LYS A 626 -5.35 5.29 -16.42
CA LYS A 626 -5.00 4.67 -15.14
C LYS A 626 -3.50 4.72 -14.90
N THR A 627 -3.13 4.76 -13.62
CA THR A 627 -1.76 4.45 -13.22
C THR A 627 -1.48 2.97 -13.47
N ARG A 628 -0.20 2.58 -13.44
CA ARG A 628 0.22 1.17 -13.58
C ARG A 628 -0.32 0.26 -12.47
N SER A 629 -0.71 0.83 -11.33
CA SER A 629 -1.40 0.10 -10.24
C SER A 629 -2.93 0.05 -10.40
N GLY A 630 -3.47 0.50 -11.55
CA GLY A 630 -4.91 0.47 -11.85
C GLY A 630 -5.73 1.60 -11.21
N LYS A 631 -5.09 2.63 -10.63
CA LYS A 631 -5.80 3.80 -10.09
C LYS A 631 -6.18 4.75 -11.22
N LEU A 632 -7.40 5.27 -11.17
CA LEU A 632 -7.86 6.33 -12.06
C LEU A 632 -7.01 7.60 -11.86
N VAL A 633 -6.75 8.30 -12.95
CA VAL A 633 -5.96 9.55 -12.94
C VAL A 633 -6.85 10.75 -13.25
N GLU A 634 -7.93 10.90 -12.48
CA GLU A 634 -8.94 11.95 -12.68
C GLU A 634 -8.30 13.34 -12.77
N LEU A 635 -7.27 13.60 -11.97
CA LEU A 635 -6.61 14.90 -11.98
C LEU A 635 -5.93 15.18 -13.32
N ALA A 636 -5.27 14.19 -13.92
CA ALA A 636 -4.66 14.35 -15.25
C ALA A 636 -5.73 14.60 -16.31
N VAL A 637 -6.85 13.86 -16.26
CA VAL A 637 -7.98 14.08 -17.16
C VAL A 637 -8.60 15.47 -16.93
N LYS A 638 -8.77 15.89 -15.68
CA LYS A 638 -9.26 17.24 -15.33
C LYS A 638 -8.35 18.34 -15.89
N GLN A 639 -7.02 18.14 -15.84
CA GLN A 639 -6.05 19.06 -16.41
C GLN A 639 -6.22 19.16 -17.94
N VAL A 640 -6.24 18.02 -18.64
CA VAL A 640 -6.44 17.96 -20.10
C VAL A 640 -7.74 18.63 -20.51
N VAL A 641 -8.84 18.29 -19.86
CA VAL A 641 -10.15 18.83 -20.15
C VAL A 641 -10.20 20.36 -19.98
N ASN A 642 -9.46 20.90 -19.00
CA ASN A 642 -9.39 22.34 -18.73
C ASN A 642 -8.24 23.04 -19.47
N GLY A 643 -7.60 22.39 -20.46
CA GLY A 643 -6.58 22.99 -21.32
C GLY A 643 -5.25 23.25 -20.61
N LYS A 644 -4.96 22.48 -19.54
CA LYS A 644 -3.70 22.53 -18.79
C LYS A 644 -2.80 21.37 -19.22
N ASP A 645 -1.50 21.60 -19.16
CA ASP A 645 -0.52 20.54 -19.40
C ASP A 645 -0.52 19.53 -18.25
N VAL A 646 -0.36 18.26 -18.61
CA VAL A 646 -0.23 17.16 -17.65
C VAL A 646 1.24 16.93 -17.37
N GLU A 647 1.63 17.18 -16.14
CA GLU A 647 2.96 16.82 -15.65
C GLU A 647 2.97 15.34 -15.27
N ASN A 648 4.07 14.62 -15.56
CA ASN A 648 4.26 13.23 -15.13
C ASN A 648 3.48 12.14 -15.91
N LEU A 649 3.41 12.28 -17.22
CA LEU A 649 2.80 11.28 -18.13
C LEU A 649 3.37 9.87 -17.95
N GLY A 650 4.65 9.73 -17.54
CA GLY A 650 5.31 8.44 -17.32
C GLY A 650 4.73 7.58 -16.20
N ALA A 651 3.91 8.13 -15.32
CA ALA A 651 3.21 7.38 -14.26
C ALA A 651 1.89 6.76 -14.75
N ILE A 652 1.42 7.14 -15.93
CA ILE A 652 0.15 6.71 -16.53
C ILE A 652 0.41 5.53 -17.43
N ALA A 653 -0.34 4.44 -17.25
CA ALA A 653 -0.13 3.20 -17.99
C ALA A 653 -0.50 3.30 -19.48
N ASN A 654 -1.51 4.13 -19.78
CA ASN A 654 -2.10 4.33 -21.10
C ASN A 654 -2.23 5.82 -21.42
N ALA A 655 -1.09 6.53 -21.38
CA ALA A 655 -1.05 8.00 -21.55
C ALA A 655 -1.57 8.48 -22.91
N GLU A 656 -1.55 7.66 -23.96
CA GLU A 656 -2.12 7.92 -25.26
C GLU A 656 -3.62 8.24 -25.21
N VAL A 657 -4.34 7.73 -24.21
CA VAL A 657 -5.77 8.02 -24.02
C VAL A 657 -6.00 9.49 -23.62
N LEU A 658 -5.04 10.14 -22.98
CA LEU A 658 -5.15 11.57 -22.68
C LEU A 658 -5.15 12.41 -23.98
N GLU A 659 -4.39 12.02 -24.99
CA GLU A 659 -4.42 12.68 -26.30
C GLU A 659 -5.72 12.38 -27.05
N GLU A 660 -6.32 11.20 -26.86
CA GLU A 660 -7.65 10.90 -27.37
C GLU A 660 -8.71 11.79 -26.69
N ILE A 661 -8.67 11.90 -25.35
CA ILE A 661 -9.57 12.79 -24.60
C ILE A 661 -9.45 14.22 -25.11
N LYS A 662 -8.24 14.73 -25.28
CA LYS A 662 -8.00 16.08 -25.79
C LYS A 662 -8.64 16.31 -27.16
N ARG A 663 -8.57 15.32 -28.07
CA ARG A 663 -9.21 15.38 -29.39
C ARG A 663 -10.74 15.36 -29.29
N VAL A 664 -11.29 14.45 -28.48
CA VAL A 664 -12.74 14.28 -28.32
C VAL A 664 -13.40 15.51 -27.70
N VAL A 665 -12.73 16.19 -26.75
CA VAL A 665 -13.29 17.40 -26.11
C VAL A 665 -13.08 18.67 -26.94
N SER A 666 -12.25 18.63 -28.00
CA SER A 666 -12.01 19.75 -28.90
C SER A 666 -12.98 19.78 -30.09
N LEU A 667 -13.77 18.73 -30.24
CA LEU A 667 -14.83 18.60 -31.28
C LEU A 667 -16.16 19.13 -30.75
#